data_cd977fd73b98e608835926edfc33575d
#
_entry.id   cd977fd73b98e608835926edfc33575d
#
_cell.length_a   1.000
_cell.length_b   1.000
_cell.length_c   1.000
_cell.angle_alpha   90.00
_cell.angle_beta   90.00
_cell.angle_gamma   90.00
#
_symmetry.space_group_name_H-M   'P 1'
#
loop_
_entity.id
_entity.type
_entity.pdbx_description
1 polymer ?
#
loop_
_entity_poly.entity_id
_entity_poly.type
_entity_poly.pdbx_seq_one_letter_code
_entity_poly.pdbx_strand_id
1 'polypeptide(L)'
;MKKVVVIGNGMVGYKFCEKFVASEKFNEYKLTVFGEEPRRAYDRVHLSEYYAGKTAEDLSLSSASWYEENNIDLHTSEMITEINREEKTVANHRGTKYSYDYLVLATGSSAFVPPIPGVEKEGVFVYRTIEDLEAIEAYAKKLKSEGKIQAAVLGGGLLGLEAANAVKELGLEAHVVEFAPRLMPRQLDQGGSDMLQAKIEELGLHVHVSKQTEFIQGDKAIEGLQYIDGTELKVDMLVISAGIRPRDEVAKECGLDTGLRGGVIVNNTMQTSDDNIYAIGEVALYNNMIYGLVAPGYDMADIAVSQITGYIDKTMVDHIDMSTQLKLIGTEVASFGDALSESSTIDTIVYENKRKGVYKRINVSEDGTKLLGGILVGDSSDYNALFQIYNTAMALPEDPEDLILGSRGGDNSLLGDVMDLPDDAQICSCESVSKGAICNSIQDGSCNDLGEVISRTKAGTGCGGCKPMVKDLVDATLKSLGKEVKDTICEHFEYNRQELFDIIKLKGYRKFDEVLDHYGKGDGCEICKPVVASIMASIYADTANEEEVIQDSNDKFLANIQRNGTYSVVPRIPGGEITPDKLIALGEVGKKYDLYTKITGGQRVDFFGARLDQLPKIWKDLIDNGFESGHAYGKSLRTVKSCVGSTWCRYGMDESVSFAIELEERYKGLRSPHKIKGGVSGCIRECAEARCKDFGVIAVEGGWNLYVCGNGGANPKHAELLAEQIDNETVIKYLDRFLMFYIRTAAPLERTAKWLDKLEGGIGYLKEVVIKDSLGLVEELEVEMATLVHNFQCEWTQAIQDEEIMKRFNHFLNSDEPDDNLVFVPLRDQKMPKLWK
;
A
#
# COMPACT_ATOMS: atom_id res chain seq x y z
N MET A 1 33.77 30.13 -13.52
CA MET A 1 32.58 29.50 -12.98
C MET A 1 31.99 30.36 -11.88
N LYS A 2 30.71 30.70 -11.96
CA LYS A 2 30.01 31.42 -10.88
C LYS A 2 29.82 30.47 -9.68
N LYS A 3 29.87 31.02 -8.51
CA LYS A 3 29.78 30.27 -7.27
C LYS A 3 28.33 30.32 -6.72
N VAL A 4 27.70 29.19 -6.56
CA VAL A 4 26.42 29.05 -5.90
C VAL A 4 26.62 28.36 -4.56
N VAL A 5 26.19 29.00 -3.49
CA VAL A 5 26.24 28.42 -2.15
C VAL A 5 24.82 28.14 -1.67
N VAL A 6 24.59 26.93 -1.16
CA VAL A 6 23.30 26.50 -0.59
C VAL A 6 23.51 26.29 0.91
N ILE A 7 22.73 26.99 1.74
CA ILE A 7 22.69 26.77 3.19
C ILE A 7 21.47 25.94 3.53
N GLY A 8 21.69 24.70 3.88
CA GLY A 8 20.66 23.69 4.21
C GLY A 8 20.64 22.52 3.24
N ASN A 9 20.97 21.33 3.73
CA ASN A 9 20.97 20.08 3.00
C ASN A 9 19.79 19.18 3.45
N GLY A 10 18.58 19.77 3.52
CA GLY A 10 17.33 19.04 3.70
C GLY A 10 16.70 18.65 2.37
N MET A 11 15.43 18.19 2.39
CA MET A 11 14.72 17.73 1.19
C MET A 11 14.68 18.77 0.08
N VAL A 12 14.35 20.04 0.41
CA VAL A 12 14.25 21.12 -0.58
C VAL A 12 15.64 21.56 -1.07
N GLY A 13 16.65 21.61 -0.18
CA GLY A 13 18.03 21.92 -0.56
C GLY A 13 18.61 20.85 -1.51
N TYR A 14 18.36 19.59 -1.25
CA TYR A 14 18.71 18.50 -2.17
C TYR A 14 17.98 18.61 -3.52
N LYS A 15 16.66 18.87 -3.49
CA LYS A 15 15.88 19.05 -4.72
C LYS A 15 16.38 20.21 -5.58
N PHE A 16 16.80 21.31 -4.94
CA PHE A 16 17.49 22.40 -5.63
C PHE A 16 18.76 21.89 -6.34
N CYS A 17 19.60 21.12 -5.64
CA CYS A 17 20.83 20.57 -6.23
C CYS A 17 20.52 19.62 -7.41
N GLU A 18 19.52 18.74 -7.26
CA GLU A 18 19.07 17.81 -8.30
C GLU A 18 18.63 18.56 -9.57
N LYS A 19 17.76 19.57 -9.41
CA LYS A 19 17.29 20.41 -10.52
C LYS A 19 18.41 21.26 -11.13
N PHE A 20 19.34 21.72 -10.31
CA PHE A 20 20.47 22.53 -10.77
C PHE A 20 21.45 21.71 -11.63
N VAL A 21 21.77 20.48 -11.20
CA VAL A 21 22.57 19.52 -11.96
C VAL A 21 21.91 19.19 -13.30
N ALA A 22 20.59 19.02 -13.33
CA ALA A 22 19.84 18.74 -14.54
C ALA A 22 19.76 19.93 -15.53
N SER A 23 20.19 21.14 -15.13
CA SER A 23 20.16 22.32 -16.00
C SER A 23 21.28 22.27 -17.03
N GLU A 24 21.02 22.69 -18.28
CA GLU A 24 22.01 22.76 -19.36
C GLU A 24 23.23 23.64 -19.03
N LYS A 25 23.04 24.62 -18.12
CA LYS A 25 24.09 25.57 -17.72
C LYS A 25 24.87 25.18 -16.48
N PHE A 26 24.63 24.02 -15.89
CA PHE A 26 25.31 23.57 -14.67
C PHE A 26 26.82 23.71 -14.72
N ASN A 27 27.42 23.38 -15.87
CA ASN A 27 28.89 23.45 -16.06
C ASN A 27 29.48 24.88 -15.99
N GLU A 28 28.64 25.93 -15.98
CA GLU A 28 29.10 27.32 -15.80
C GLU A 28 29.26 27.68 -14.32
N TYR A 29 28.78 26.81 -13.41
CA TYR A 29 28.71 27.09 -11.99
C TYR A 29 29.54 26.11 -11.15
N LYS A 30 29.92 26.52 -9.96
CA LYS A 30 30.44 25.69 -8.89
C LYS A 30 29.43 25.69 -7.74
N LEU A 31 28.90 24.51 -7.37
CA LEU A 31 27.93 24.36 -6.32
C LEU A 31 28.60 23.89 -5.02
N THR A 32 28.35 24.63 -3.91
CA THR A 32 28.79 24.26 -2.56
C THR A 32 27.57 24.20 -1.64
N VAL A 33 27.41 23.14 -0.87
CA VAL A 33 26.22 22.88 -0.03
C VAL A 33 26.66 22.67 1.41
N PHE A 34 26.00 23.33 2.35
CA PHE A 34 26.25 23.21 3.78
C PHE A 34 25.07 22.59 4.50
N GLY A 35 25.32 21.52 5.27
CA GLY A 35 24.37 20.86 6.15
C GLY A 35 24.90 20.80 7.58
N GLU A 36 24.09 21.17 8.57
CA GLU A 36 24.47 21.06 9.99
C GLU A 36 24.45 19.62 10.49
N GLU A 37 23.57 18.80 9.92
CA GLU A 37 23.44 17.38 10.27
C GLU A 37 24.63 16.57 9.75
N PRO A 38 25.01 15.46 10.41
CA PRO A 38 26.18 14.68 10.04
C PRO A 38 26.00 13.81 8.80
N ARG A 39 24.86 13.91 8.12
CA ARG A 39 24.45 13.04 7.03
C ARG A 39 23.95 13.78 5.81
N ARG A 40 23.80 13.06 4.70
CA ARG A 40 23.20 13.55 3.47
C ARG A 40 21.71 13.82 3.66
N ALA A 41 21.09 14.54 2.70
CA ALA A 41 19.65 14.74 2.70
C ALA A 41 18.89 13.39 2.74
N TYR A 42 17.86 13.33 3.55
CA TYR A 42 17.02 12.17 3.73
C TYR A 42 15.53 12.55 3.76
N ASP A 43 14.68 11.57 3.51
CA ASP A 43 13.23 11.73 3.47
C ASP A 43 12.66 11.91 4.87
N ARG A 44 12.21 13.14 5.16
CA ARG A 44 11.58 13.50 6.44
C ARG A 44 10.08 13.25 6.46
N VAL A 45 9.47 13.00 5.31
CA VAL A 45 8.04 12.64 5.23
C VAL A 45 7.83 11.20 5.75
N HIS A 46 8.82 10.33 5.54
CA HIS A 46 8.76 8.94 5.97
C HIS A 46 9.61 8.62 7.21
N LEU A 47 9.82 9.62 8.09
CA LEU A 47 10.60 9.43 9.33
C LEU A 47 10.08 8.29 10.21
N SER A 48 8.77 8.07 10.27
CA SER A 48 8.15 6.98 11.05
C SER A 48 8.61 5.59 10.61
N GLU A 49 9.06 5.42 9.37
CA GLU A 49 9.57 4.14 8.86
C GLU A 49 10.92 3.73 9.48
N TYR A 50 11.62 4.67 10.13
CA TYR A 50 12.81 4.37 10.92
C TYR A 50 12.51 3.36 12.04
N TYR A 51 11.38 3.50 12.73
CA TYR A 51 10.96 2.55 13.76
C TYR A 51 10.38 1.25 13.18
N ALA A 52 10.02 1.24 11.89
CA ALA A 52 9.65 0.02 11.15
C ALA A 52 10.87 -0.77 10.64
N GLY A 53 12.10 -0.34 11.00
CA GLY A 53 13.35 -1.03 10.72
C GLY A 53 14.16 -0.48 9.55
N LYS A 54 13.74 0.63 8.93
CA LYS A 54 14.60 1.34 7.96
C LYS A 54 15.77 2.02 8.66
N THR A 55 16.91 2.01 8.00
CA THR A 55 18.10 2.73 8.46
C THR A 55 18.13 4.16 7.94
N ALA A 56 19.02 5.00 8.48
CA ALA A 56 19.24 6.35 7.97
C ALA A 56 19.68 6.34 6.48
N GLU A 57 20.37 5.28 6.04
CA GLU A 57 20.77 5.10 4.64
C GLU A 57 19.58 4.77 3.75
N ASP A 58 18.64 3.95 4.22
CA ASP A 58 17.40 3.62 3.48
C ASP A 58 16.49 4.84 3.27
N LEU A 59 16.57 5.82 4.16
CA LEU A 59 15.85 7.09 4.04
C LEU A 59 16.60 8.13 3.20
N SER A 60 17.86 7.88 2.80
CA SER A 60 18.67 8.84 2.05
C SER A 60 18.06 9.12 0.67
N LEU A 61 17.99 10.40 0.27
CA LEU A 61 17.47 10.84 -1.02
C LEU A 61 18.46 10.64 -2.18
N SER A 62 19.74 10.37 -1.87
CA SER A 62 20.79 10.18 -2.88
C SER A 62 21.72 9.03 -2.53
N SER A 63 22.35 8.44 -3.54
CA SER A 63 23.46 7.52 -3.34
C SER A 63 24.64 8.19 -2.63
N ALA A 64 25.53 7.40 -2.02
CA ALA A 64 26.70 7.92 -1.32
C ALA A 64 27.63 8.74 -2.25
N SER A 65 27.72 8.35 -3.53
CA SER A 65 28.58 8.97 -4.53
C SER A 65 27.95 10.14 -5.30
N TRP A 66 26.62 10.36 -5.17
CA TRP A 66 25.89 11.31 -6.02
C TRP A 66 26.47 12.74 -6.03
N TYR A 67 26.86 13.29 -4.89
CA TYR A 67 27.44 14.62 -4.79
C TYR A 67 28.80 14.69 -5.46
N GLU A 68 29.67 13.67 -5.27
CA GLU A 68 30.99 13.58 -5.90
C GLU A 68 30.88 13.41 -7.42
N GLU A 69 30.00 12.54 -7.89
CA GLU A 69 29.74 12.29 -9.31
C GLU A 69 29.29 13.54 -10.05
N ASN A 70 28.57 14.42 -9.37
CA ASN A 70 28.10 15.68 -9.91
C ASN A 70 28.99 16.89 -9.56
N ASN A 71 30.20 16.68 -9.01
CA ASN A 71 31.15 17.73 -8.64
C ASN A 71 30.54 18.80 -7.68
N ILE A 72 29.68 18.39 -6.76
CA ILE A 72 29.10 19.23 -5.72
C ILE A 72 29.95 19.12 -4.46
N ASP A 73 30.36 20.26 -3.91
CA ASP A 73 31.14 20.34 -2.69
C ASP A 73 30.19 20.32 -1.48
N LEU A 74 29.94 19.13 -0.91
CA LEU A 74 29.03 18.94 0.22
C LEU A 74 29.80 18.96 1.54
N HIS A 75 29.40 19.86 2.45
CA HIS A 75 29.88 19.98 3.82
C HIS A 75 28.78 19.56 4.80
N THR A 76 28.92 18.39 5.41
CA THR A 76 28.06 17.90 6.50
C THR A 76 28.65 18.28 7.86
N SER A 77 27.85 18.34 8.92
CA SER A 77 28.24 18.81 10.26
C SER A 77 28.89 20.22 10.23
N GLU A 78 28.44 21.04 9.30
CA GLU A 78 28.99 22.38 9.09
C GLU A 78 27.88 23.41 9.00
N MET A 79 27.61 24.10 10.12
CA MET A 79 26.58 25.10 10.25
C MET A 79 27.12 26.48 9.82
N ILE A 80 26.41 27.15 8.91
CA ILE A 80 26.68 28.58 8.58
C ILE A 80 26.04 29.45 9.63
N THR A 81 26.86 30.36 10.18
CA THR A 81 26.46 31.26 11.28
C THR A 81 26.50 32.75 10.92
N GLU A 82 27.08 33.08 9.77
CA GLU A 82 27.20 34.49 9.34
C GLU A 82 27.06 34.61 7.82
N ILE A 83 26.36 35.65 7.37
CA ILE A 83 26.27 36.08 5.96
C ILE A 83 26.74 37.51 5.86
N ASN A 84 27.79 37.80 5.10
CA ASN A 84 28.24 39.14 4.76
C ASN A 84 27.81 39.47 3.32
N ARG A 85 26.79 40.32 3.19
CA ARG A 85 26.17 40.67 1.91
C ARG A 85 27.07 41.57 1.07
N GLU A 86 27.85 42.46 1.73
CA GLU A 86 28.76 43.42 1.05
C GLU A 86 29.95 42.66 0.43
N GLU A 87 30.58 41.75 1.18
CA GLU A 87 31.69 40.92 0.71
C GLU A 87 31.24 39.71 -0.10
N LYS A 88 29.93 39.40 -0.15
CA LYS A 88 29.38 38.17 -0.72
C LYS A 88 30.06 36.94 -0.19
N THR A 89 30.14 36.81 1.14
CA THR A 89 30.72 35.66 1.83
C THR A 89 29.79 35.12 2.89
N VAL A 90 29.88 33.83 3.14
CA VAL A 90 29.28 33.17 4.30
C VAL A 90 30.39 32.63 5.20
N ALA A 91 30.17 32.56 6.51
CA ALA A 91 31.10 31.97 7.44
C ALA A 91 30.43 30.85 8.24
N ASN A 92 31.15 29.72 8.38
CA ASN A 92 30.69 28.60 9.20
C ASN A 92 30.95 28.86 10.69
N HIS A 93 30.45 28.00 11.56
CA HIS A 93 30.62 28.03 13.02
C HIS A 93 32.10 28.00 13.49
N ARG A 94 33.05 27.68 12.59
CA ARG A 94 34.50 27.67 12.84
C ARG A 94 35.17 28.94 12.32
N GLY A 95 34.43 29.87 11.73
CA GLY A 95 34.95 31.13 11.16
C GLY A 95 35.56 30.98 9.76
N THR A 96 35.41 29.83 9.11
CA THR A 96 35.87 29.65 7.73
C THR A 96 34.95 30.38 6.78
N LYS A 97 35.48 31.22 5.90
CA LYS A 97 34.73 32.02 4.94
C LYS A 97 34.67 31.38 3.57
N TYR A 98 33.50 31.44 2.93
CA TYR A 98 33.24 30.97 1.56
C TYR A 98 32.58 32.09 0.76
N SER A 99 33.07 32.38 -0.44
CA SER A 99 32.50 33.41 -1.29
C SER A 99 31.41 32.83 -2.19
N TYR A 100 30.42 33.65 -2.53
CA TYR A 100 29.32 33.30 -3.44
C TYR A 100 29.07 34.39 -4.48
N ASP A 101 28.55 34.01 -5.63
CA ASP A 101 27.90 34.90 -6.59
C ASP A 101 26.38 34.87 -6.38
N TYR A 102 25.86 33.69 -6.04
CA TYR A 102 24.48 33.47 -5.63
C TYR A 102 24.42 32.64 -4.35
N LEU A 103 23.49 33.02 -3.47
CA LEU A 103 23.24 32.32 -2.20
C LEU A 103 21.81 31.83 -2.15
N VAL A 104 21.62 30.55 -1.74
CA VAL A 104 20.30 29.97 -1.57
C VAL A 104 20.11 29.52 -0.12
N LEU A 105 19.13 30.10 0.54
CA LEU A 105 18.71 29.77 1.90
C LEU A 105 17.67 28.62 1.82
N ALA A 106 18.06 27.42 2.20
CA ALA A 106 17.23 26.23 2.29
C ALA A 106 17.29 25.65 3.71
N THR A 107 17.39 26.54 4.72
CA THR A 107 17.60 26.19 6.14
C THR A 107 16.37 25.53 6.76
N GLY A 108 15.22 25.56 6.09
CA GLY A 108 14.00 24.90 6.53
C GLY A 108 13.42 25.46 7.81
N SER A 109 12.96 24.58 8.71
CA SER A 109 12.37 24.95 10.00
C SER A 109 12.87 24.07 11.13
N SER A 110 12.73 24.56 12.36
CA SER A 110 12.86 23.79 13.60
C SER A 110 11.48 23.43 14.16
N ALA A 111 11.41 22.43 15.02
CA ALA A 111 10.20 22.16 15.78
C ALA A 111 9.88 23.37 16.67
N PHE A 112 8.63 23.78 16.68
CA PHE A 112 8.17 24.81 17.62
C PHE A 112 7.95 24.17 18.99
N VAL A 113 8.73 24.61 19.97
CA VAL A 113 8.55 24.23 21.37
C VAL A 113 7.78 25.37 22.05
N PRO A 114 6.52 25.14 22.48
CA PRO A 114 5.75 26.14 23.22
C PRO A 114 6.49 26.53 24.52
N PRO A 115 6.38 27.79 24.97
CA PRO A 115 7.03 28.23 26.21
C PRO A 115 6.29 27.71 27.46
N ILE A 116 6.21 26.39 27.60
CA ILE A 116 5.58 25.70 28.72
C ILE A 116 6.65 25.46 29.78
N PRO A 117 6.45 25.88 31.05
CA PRO A 117 7.39 25.60 32.12
C PRO A 117 7.66 24.08 32.25
N GLY A 118 8.95 23.69 32.25
CA GLY A 118 9.38 22.31 32.37
C GLY A 118 9.69 21.60 31.03
N VAL A 119 9.70 22.31 29.88
CA VAL A 119 10.11 21.72 28.59
C VAL A 119 11.56 21.26 28.54
N GLU A 120 12.39 21.73 29.48
CA GLU A 120 13.79 21.36 29.62
C GLU A 120 14.03 20.08 30.43
N LYS A 121 13.01 19.45 30.94
CA LYS A 121 13.11 18.23 31.77
C LYS A 121 13.52 17.02 30.98
N GLU A 122 14.21 16.09 31.61
CA GLU A 122 14.50 14.76 31.05
C GLU A 122 13.19 14.05 30.67
N GLY A 123 13.15 13.46 29.48
CA GLY A 123 11.95 12.77 28.94
C GLY A 123 11.07 13.66 28.08
N VAL A 124 11.49 14.92 27.82
CA VAL A 124 10.82 15.80 26.86
C VAL A 124 11.64 15.86 25.57
N PHE A 125 11.02 15.56 24.45
CA PHE A 125 11.66 15.44 23.12
C PHE A 125 10.90 16.23 22.07
N VAL A 126 11.55 16.49 20.94
CA VAL A 126 10.92 16.92 19.70
C VAL A 126 10.97 15.78 18.67
N TYR A 127 10.19 15.87 17.59
CA TYR A 127 10.14 14.87 16.53
C TYR A 127 10.43 15.52 15.19
N ARG A 128 11.72 15.55 14.78
CA ARG A 128 12.12 16.26 13.56
C ARG A 128 13.29 15.66 12.81
N THR A 129 14.27 15.07 13.50
CA THR A 129 15.50 14.52 12.94
C THR A 129 15.68 13.06 13.32
N ILE A 130 16.59 12.36 12.65
CA ILE A 130 16.94 10.97 13.02
C ILE A 130 17.53 10.93 14.43
N GLU A 131 18.31 11.94 14.82
CA GLU A 131 18.86 12.04 16.18
C GLU A 131 17.75 12.14 17.25
N ASP A 132 16.66 12.84 16.95
CA ASP A 132 15.48 12.90 17.82
C ASP A 132 14.86 11.51 17.97
N LEU A 133 14.74 10.76 16.86
CA LEU A 133 14.19 9.41 16.87
C LEU A 133 15.05 8.45 17.70
N GLU A 134 16.37 8.51 17.54
CA GLU A 134 17.31 7.70 18.30
C GLU A 134 17.22 8.02 19.82
N ALA A 135 17.08 9.29 20.18
CA ALA A 135 16.92 9.71 21.57
C ALA A 135 15.59 9.24 22.17
N ILE A 136 14.48 9.36 21.42
CA ILE A 136 13.16 8.87 21.82
C ILE A 136 13.20 7.35 22.02
N GLU A 137 13.79 6.59 21.08
CA GLU A 137 13.89 5.14 21.17
C GLU A 137 14.71 4.69 22.38
N ALA A 138 15.87 5.33 22.59
CA ALA A 138 16.73 5.03 23.74
C ALA A 138 16.02 5.29 25.08
N TYR A 139 15.28 6.40 25.16
CA TYR A 139 14.54 6.74 26.36
C TYR A 139 13.33 5.81 26.58
N ALA A 140 12.60 5.44 25.52
CA ALA A 140 11.53 4.47 25.57
C ALA A 140 12.01 3.10 26.10
N LYS A 141 13.20 2.63 25.65
CA LYS A 141 13.82 1.40 26.15
C LYS A 141 14.14 1.50 27.65
N LYS A 142 14.64 2.65 28.12
CA LYS A 142 14.90 2.92 29.55
C LYS A 142 13.59 2.85 30.35
N LEU A 143 12.54 3.56 29.94
CA LEU A 143 11.24 3.58 30.61
C LEU A 143 10.65 2.16 30.74
N LYS A 144 10.68 1.39 29.66
CA LYS A 144 10.17 0.00 29.69
C LYS A 144 10.93 -0.87 30.69
N SER A 145 12.24 -0.69 30.83
CA SER A 145 13.03 -1.41 31.85
C SER A 145 12.65 -1.03 33.28
N GLU A 146 12.09 0.17 33.49
CA GLU A 146 11.58 0.67 34.76
C GLU A 146 10.10 0.33 35.01
N GLY A 147 9.43 -0.34 34.05
CA GLY A 147 8.01 -0.66 34.10
C GLY A 147 7.09 0.54 33.83
N LYS A 148 7.62 1.60 33.22
CA LYS A 148 6.92 2.83 32.85
C LYS A 148 6.54 2.75 31.37
N ILE A 149 5.31 3.08 31.02
CA ILE A 149 4.79 2.94 29.67
C ILE A 149 3.95 4.13 29.19
N GLN A 150 3.75 5.15 30.00
CA GLN A 150 2.88 6.28 29.66
C GLN A 150 3.65 7.36 28.90
N ALA A 151 3.19 7.70 27.70
CA ALA A 151 3.81 8.75 26.90
C ALA A 151 2.76 9.66 26.28
N ALA A 152 3.07 10.96 26.16
CA ALA A 152 2.21 11.91 25.47
C ALA A 152 2.91 12.51 24.26
N VAL A 153 2.10 12.89 23.25
CA VAL A 153 2.50 13.72 22.13
C VAL A 153 1.70 15.00 22.14
N LEU A 154 2.37 16.13 22.22
CA LEU A 154 1.75 17.45 22.22
C LEU A 154 1.62 17.97 20.79
N GLY A 155 0.40 17.93 20.26
CA GLY A 155 -0.01 18.33 18.92
C GLY A 155 -0.77 17.21 18.21
N GLY A 156 -2.00 17.49 17.78
CA GLY A 156 -2.91 16.58 17.05
C GLY A 156 -2.94 16.86 15.55
N GLY A 157 -1.90 17.52 15.01
CA GLY A 157 -1.68 17.67 13.58
C GLY A 157 -0.99 16.43 12.98
N LEU A 158 -0.69 16.49 11.68
CA LEU A 158 -0.12 15.40 10.90
C LEU A 158 1.09 14.73 11.57
N LEU A 159 2.17 15.50 11.78
CA LEU A 159 3.40 14.99 12.39
C LEU A 159 3.20 14.51 13.84
N GLY A 160 2.27 15.12 14.57
CA GLY A 160 1.96 14.71 15.94
C GLY A 160 1.28 13.34 15.99
N LEU A 161 0.38 13.08 15.07
CA LEU A 161 -0.28 11.78 14.96
C LEU A 161 0.71 10.69 14.50
N GLU A 162 1.62 11.01 13.58
CA GLU A 162 2.71 10.09 13.20
C GLU A 162 3.64 9.80 14.38
N ALA A 163 4.04 10.83 15.13
CA ALA A 163 4.85 10.67 16.33
C ALA A 163 4.13 9.81 17.40
N ALA A 164 2.81 9.97 17.56
CA ALA A 164 2.03 9.16 18.49
C ALA A 164 2.00 7.68 18.09
N ASN A 165 1.87 7.40 16.79
CA ASN A 165 1.98 6.04 16.30
C ASN A 165 3.39 5.46 16.53
N ALA A 166 4.42 6.23 16.25
CA ALA A 166 5.81 5.85 16.47
C ALA A 166 6.07 5.50 17.95
N VAL A 167 5.60 6.32 18.87
CA VAL A 167 5.66 6.07 20.32
C VAL A 167 4.94 4.79 20.72
N LYS A 168 3.76 4.54 20.13
CA LYS A 168 3.02 3.29 20.34
C LYS A 168 3.77 2.07 19.81
N GLU A 169 4.39 2.15 18.63
CA GLU A 169 5.20 1.07 18.06
C GLU A 169 6.42 0.74 18.92
N LEU A 170 6.97 1.72 19.63
CA LEU A 170 8.00 1.49 20.66
C LEU A 170 7.46 0.77 21.90
N GLY A 171 6.15 0.47 21.95
CA GLY A 171 5.50 -0.30 23.03
C GLY A 171 5.14 0.52 24.25
N LEU A 172 4.90 1.82 24.07
CA LEU A 172 4.36 2.72 25.09
C LEU A 172 2.86 2.95 24.85
N GLU A 173 2.12 3.30 25.90
CA GLU A 173 0.75 3.83 25.79
C GLU A 173 0.83 5.30 25.38
N ALA A 174 0.31 5.61 24.18
CA ALA A 174 0.46 6.92 23.58
C ALA A 174 -0.81 7.77 23.73
N HIS A 175 -0.65 8.96 24.28
CA HIS A 175 -1.68 9.98 24.46
C HIS A 175 -1.42 11.17 23.51
N VAL A 176 -2.37 11.49 22.64
CA VAL A 176 -2.32 12.70 21.81
C VAL A 176 -3.00 13.84 22.56
N VAL A 177 -2.29 14.94 22.79
CA VAL A 177 -2.79 16.13 23.47
C VAL A 177 -2.86 17.28 22.45
N GLU A 178 -4.09 17.73 22.14
CA GLU A 178 -4.33 18.80 21.18
C GLU A 178 -5.00 20.01 21.85
N PHE A 179 -4.44 21.17 21.59
CA PHE A 179 -4.97 22.46 22.07
C PHE A 179 -6.30 22.83 21.41
N ALA A 180 -6.40 22.55 20.10
CA ALA A 180 -7.62 22.82 19.34
C ALA A 180 -8.78 21.87 19.76
N PRO A 181 -10.04 22.24 19.47
CA PRO A 181 -11.20 21.39 19.79
C PRO A 181 -11.29 20.14 18.93
N ARG A 182 -10.41 19.94 17.95
CA ARG A 182 -10.41 18.79 17.02
C ARG A 182 -9.02 18.48 16.51
N LEU A 183 -8.83 17.26 16.04
CA LEU A 183 -7.60 16.83 15.36
C LEU A 183 -7.51 17.45 13.95
N MET A 184 -6.28 17.68 13.48
CA MET A 184 -5.98 18.21 12.15
C MET A 184 -6.85 19.44 11.77
N PRO A 185 -6.91 20.48 12.62
CA PRO A 185 -7.88 21.57 12.49
C PRO A 185 -7.74 22.41 11.21
N ARG A 186 -6.61 22.27 10.49
CA ARG A 186 -6.35 22.94 9.21
C ARG A 186 -6.84 22.15 8.00
N GLN A 187 -7.00 20.83 8.14
CA GLN A 187 -7.37 19.92 7.05
C GLN A 187 -8.78 19.38 7.20
N LEU A 188 -9.27 19.21 8.44
CA LEU A 188 -10.52 18.54 8.74
C LEU A 188 -11.52 19.49 9.42
N ASP A 189 -12.77 19.35 9.04
CA ASP A 189 -13.90 19.88 9.83
C ASP A 189 -14.18 19.00 11.04
N GLN A 190 -15.23 19.33 11.81
CA GLN A 190 -15.56 18.57 13.00
C GLN A 190 -15.92 17.12 12.68
N GLY A 191 -16.75 16.87 11.64
CA GLY A 191 -17.19 15.51 11.28
C GLY A 191 -16.01 14.62 10.81
N GLY A 192 -15.14 15.16 9.97
CA GLY A 192 -13.93 14.46 9.53
C GLY A 192 -12.97 14.16 10.68
N SER A 193 -12.81 15.11 11.60
CA SER A 193 -11.97 14.93 12.79
C SER A 193 -12.54 13.89 13.77
N ASP A 194 -13.84 13.91 14.02
CA ASP A 194 -14.50 12.92 14.89
C ASP A 194 -14.37 11.50 14.32
N MET A 195 -14.47 11.37 13.00
CA MET A 195 -14.25 10.10 12.31
C MET A 195 -12.79 9.62 12.44
N LEU A 196 -11.83 10.53 12.26
CA LEU A 196 -10.40 10.23 12.44
C LEU A 196 -10.12 9.83 13.88
N GLN A 197 -10.61 10.60 14.86
CA GLN A 197 -10.43 10.33 16.27
C GLN A 197 -10.93 8.92 16.63
N ALA A 198 -12.17 8.59 16.26
CA ALA A 198 -12.74 7.27 16.52
C ALA A 198 -11.84 6.14 15.97
N LYS A 199 -11.29 6.31 14.77
CA LYS A 199 -10.42 5.31 14.16
C LYS A 199 -9.08 5.14 14.87
N ILE A 200 -8.43 6.22 15.28
CA ILE A 200 -7.14 6.14 15.97
C ILE A 200 -7.29 5.65 17.42
N GLU A 201 -8.43 5.92 18.06
CA GLU A 201 -8.77 5.35 19.36
C GLU A 201 -9.04 3.83 19.29
N GLU A 202 -9.70 3.35 18.23
CA GLU A 202 -9.84 1.91 17.95
C GLU A 202 -8.48 1.22 17.77
N LEU A 203 -7.48 1.96 17.31
CA LEU A 203 -6.10 1.46 17.18
C LEU A 203 -5.31 1.53 18.51
N GLY A 204 -5.91 2.01 19.60
CA GLY A 204 -5.32 2.04 20.93
C GLY A 204 -4.49 3.28 21.24
N LEU A 205 -4.73 4.40 20.56
CA LEU A 205 -4.23 5.71 20.96
C LEU A 205 -5.29 6.42 21.82
N HIS A 206 -4.86 7.25 22.74
CA HIS A 206 -5.76 8.05 23.59
C HIS A 206 -5.73 9.50 23.14
N VAL A 207 -6.88 10.10 22.84
CA VAL A 207 -6.98 11.46 22.31
C VAL A 207 -7.57 12.42 23.35
N HIS A 208 -6.88 13.55 23.56
CA HIS A 208 -7.27 14.63 24.45
C HIS A 208 -7.31 15.95 23.68
N VAL A 209 -8.45 16.34 23.16
CA VAL A 209 -8.67 17.62 22.48
C VAL A 209 -9.07 18.72 23.48
N SER A 210 -8.95 19.98 23.06
CA SER A 210 -9.21 21.17 23.89
C SER A 210 -8.38 21.18 25.18
N LYS A 211 -7.17 20.64 25.17
CA LYS A 211 -6.27 20.55 26.33
C LYS A 211 -5.10 21.49 26.18
N GLN A 212 -5.07 22.54 26.98
CA GLN A 212 -3.97 23.49 27.06
C GLN A 212 -3.07 23.14 28.23
N THR A 213 -1.85 22.71 27.94
CA THR A 213 -0.85 22.41 28.97
C THR A 213 -0.37 23.70 29.62
N GLU A 214 -0.49 23.78 30.93
CA GLU A 214 -0.05 24.91 31.76
C GLU A 214 1.41 24.75 32.15
N PHE A 215 1.82 23.58 32.64
CA PHE A 215 3.21 23.22 32.93
C PHE A 215 3.41 21.70 32.92
N ILE A 216 4.70 21.31 32.82
CA ILE A 216 5.13 19.91 32.86
C ILE A 216 5.53 19.58 34.30
N GLN A 217 4.86 18.57 34.89
CA GLN A 217 5.10 18.10 36.27
C GLN A 217 6.42 17.30 36.36
N GLY A 218 6.94 17.17 37.61
CA GLY A 218 8.15 16.44 37.94
C GLY A 218 9.29 17.35 38.38
N ASP A 219 10.31 16.83 39.00
CA ASP A 219 11.48 17.57 39.50
C ASP A 219 12.57 17.63 38.40
N LYS A 220 13.25 16.54 38.09
CA LYS A 220 14.30 16.45 37.08
C LYS A 220 13.80 15.88 35.77
N ALA A 221 12.92 14.89 35.83
CA ALA A 221 12.28 14.24 34.71
C ALA A 221 10.79 14.54 34.70
N ILE A 222 10.15 14.37 33.54
CA ILE A 222 8.70 14.48 33.41
C ILE A 222 8.00 13.37 34.21
N GLU A 223 6.90 13.74 34.89
CA GLU A 223 6.01 12.85 35.62
C GLU A 223 4.54 13.04 35.22
N GLY A 224 4.23 14.11 34.47
CA GLY A 224 2.89 14.41 33.97
C GLY A 224 2.76 15.79 33.33
N LEU A 225 1.54 16.05 32.84
CA LEU A 225 1.12 17.33 32.31
C LEU A 225 -0.01 17.88 33.18
N GLN A 226 0.10 19.13 33.57
CA GLN A 226 -0.96 19.91 34.20
C GLN A 226 -1.64 20.77 33.16
N TYR A 227 -2.96 20.73 33.08
CA TYR A 227 -3.74 21.55 32.17
C TYR A 227 -4.37 22.75 32.85
N ILE A 228 -4.64 23.82 32.07
CA ILE A 228 -5.28 25.04 32.59
C ILE A 228 -6.66 24.80 33.22
N ASP A 229 -7.37 23.78 32.74
CA ASP A 229 -8.68 23.40 33.31
C ASP A 229 -8.59 22.68 34.67
N GLY A 230 -7.39 22.53 35.22
CA GLY A 230 -7.12 21.90 36.49
C GLY A 230 -7.03 20.36 36.44
N THR A 231 -7.22 19.75 35.26
CA THR A 231 -7.00 18.30 35.08
C THR A 231 -5.52 18.00 34.82
N GLU A 232 -5.13 16.76 35.05
CA GLU A 232 -3.75 16.29 34.85
C GLU A 232 -3.70 14.99 34.06
N LEU A 233 -2.58 14.75 33.39
CA LEU A 233 -2.27 13.51 32.70
C LEU A 233 -0.89 13.02 33.15
N LYS A 234 -0.83 11.86 33.78
CA LYS A 234 0.45 11.24 34.19
C LYS A 234 1.12 10.62 32.99
N VAL A 235 2.34 11.05 32.69
CA VAL A 235 3.15 10.52 31.60
C VAL A 235 4.63 10.56 31.99
N ASP A 236 5.38 9.59 31.49
CA ASP A 236 6.81 9.43 31.73
C ASP A 236 7.65 9.97 30.57
N MET A 237 7.03 10.29 29.44
CA MET A 237 7.67 10.85 28.25
C MET A 237 6.72 11.83 27.54
N LEU A 238 7.28 12.90 26.99
CA LEU A 238 6.56 13.86 26.15
C LEU A 238 7.32 14.09 24.86
N VAL A 239 6.62 13.98 23.72
CA VAL A 239 7.11 14.35 22.41
C VAL A 239 6.37 15.60 21.94
N ILE A 240 7.08 16.68 21.65
CA ILE A 240 6.48 17.95 21.21
C ILE A 240 6.47 18.01 19.69
N SER A 241 5.27 18.11 19.11
CA SER A 241 4.98 18.25 17.69
C SER A 241 3.92 19.35 17.46
N ALA A 242 4.11 20.50 18.08
CA ALA A 242 3.16 21.62 18.14
C ALA A 242 3.31 22.64 17.00
N GLY A 243 3.93 22.26 15.89
CA GLY A 243 4.17 23.10 14.73
C GLY A 243 5.65 23.35 14.45
N ILE A 244 5.92 24.27 13.53
CA ILE A 244 7.27 24.59 13.06
C ILE A 244 7.58 26.09 13.22
N ARG A 245 8.87 26.43 13.28
CA ARG A 245 9.39 27.77 13.22
C ARG A 245 10.47 27.87 12.13
N PRO A 246 10.37 28.78 11.16
CA PRO A 246 11.42 29.02 10.15
C PRO A 246 12.78 29.28 10.79
N ARG A 247 13.81 28.70 10.20
CA ARG A 247 15.21 28.93 10.61
C ARG A 247 15.79 30.11 9.84
N ASP A 248 15.39 31.29 10.20
CA ASP A 248 15.69 32.56 9.54
C ASP A 248 16.72 33.44 10.30
N GLU A 249 17.39 32.92 11.33
CA GLU A 249 18.30 33.62 12.20
C GLU A 249 19.42 34.32 11.42
N VAL A 250 20.13 33.61 10.58
CA VAL A 250 21.23 34.14 9.77
C VAL A 250 20.75 35.16 8.74
N ALA A 251 19.52 35.05 8.26
CA ALA A 251 18.91 36.03 7.36
C ALA A 251 18.57 37.32 8.09
N LYS A 252 18.03 37.24 9.31
CA LYS A 252 17.75 38.40 10.16
C LYS A 252 19.03 39.16 10.54
N GLU A 253 20.06 38.42 10.97
CA GLU A 253 21.34 38.97 11.40
C GLU A 253 22.07 39.71 10.27
N CYS A 254 21.96 39.25 9.03
CA CYS A 254 22.52 39.92 7.87
C CYS A 254 21.62 41.03 7.28
N GLY A 255 20.45 41.29 7.87
CA GLY A 255 19.55 42.37 7.48
C GLY A 255 18.71 42.08 6.23
N LEU A 256 18.37 40.83 5.95
CA LEU A 256 17.31 40.47 5.00
C LEU A 256 15.93 40.68 5.60
N ASP A 257 14.97 41.05 4.76
CA ASP A 257 13.58 41.21 5.18
C ASP A 257 12.96 39.90 5.65
N THR A 258 12.37 39.92 6.86
CA THR A 258 11.74 38.77 7.47
C THR A 258 10.36 39.08 8.01
N GLY A 259 9.48 38.07 8.05
CA GLY A 259 8.14 38.26 8.58
C GLY A 259 8.08 38.39 10.09
N LEU A 260 7.00 38.99 10.61
CA LEU A 260 6.79 39.21 12.06
C LEU A 260 6.77 37.87 12.86
N ARG A 261 6.34 36.80 12.25
CA ARG A 261 6.31 35.42 12.84
C ARG A 261 7.47 34.54 12.38
N GLY A 262 8.47 35.16 11.72
CA GLY A 262 9.59 34.47 11.07
C GLY A 262 9.34 34.23 9.59
N GLY A 263 10.39 33.73 8.93
CA GLY A 263 10.46 33.45 7.51
C GLY A 263 11.06 34.61 6.70
N VAL A 264 11.92 34.25 5.72
CA VAL A 264 12.56 35.20 4.83
C VAL A 264 11.57 35.62 3.73
N ILE A 265 11.28 36.93 3.64
CA ILE A 265 10.33 37.43 2.64
C ILE A 265 10.93 37.25 1.25
N VAL A 266 10.17 36.64 0.35
CA VAL A 266 10.55 36.43 -1.05
C VAL A 266 9.45 36.90 -2.00
N ASN A 267 9.88 37.29 -3.19
CA ASN A 267 8.99 37.58 -4.32
C ASN A 267 8.57 36.29 -5.06
N ASN A 268 7.83 36.44 -6.14
CA ASN A 268 7.36 35.26 -6.94
C ASN A 268 8.48 34.54 -7.71
N THR A 269 9.71 35.05 -7.69
CA THR A 269 10.92 34.43 -8.24
C THR A 269 11.82 33.83 -7.16
N MET A 270 11.31 33.70 -5.94
CA MET A 270 12.03 33.22 -4.74
C MET A 270 13.23 34.10 -4.32
N GLN A 271 13.34 35.29 -4.86
CA GLN A 271 14.40 36.25 -4.55
C GLN A 271 14.04 37.01 -3.28
N THR A 272 15.02 37.24 -2.42
CA THR A 272 14.88 38.01 -1.17
C THR A 272 14.97 39.54 -1.42
N SER A 273 15.13 40.33 -0.37
CA SER A 273 15.47 41.77 -0.48
C SER A 273 16.89 42.04 -1.00
N ASP A 274 17.64 40.97 -1.35
CA ASP A 274 18.96 41.04 -1.99
C ASP A 274 18.91 40.27 -3.31
N ASP A 275 19.33 40.94 -4.41
CA ASP A 275 19.24 40.38 -5.78
C ASP A 275 20.04 39.10 -5.99
N ASN A 276 20.99 38.77 -5.14
CA ASN A 276 21.82 37.57 -5.26
C ASN A 276 21.48 36.49 -4.23
N ILE A 277 20.46 36.71 -3.41
CA ILE A 277 20.06 35.77 -2.34
C ILE A 277 18.63 35.32 -2.57
N TYR A 278 18.45 33.99 -2.61
CA TYR A 278 17.16 33.32 -2.75
C TYR A 278 16.82 32.57 -1.46
N ALA A 279 15.53 32.39 -1.16
CA ALA A 279 15.10 31.53 -0.07
C ALA A 279 14.00 30.60 -0.57
N ILE A 280 14.11 29.29 -0.20
CA ILE A 280 13.24 28.22 -0.67
C ILE A 280 12.84 27.27 0.46
N GLY A 281 11.66 26.68 0.34
CA GLY A 281 11.10 25.74 1.35
C GLY A 281 10.56 26.45 2.59
N GLU A 282 10.58 25.77 3.73
CA GLU A 282 9.93 26.24 4.97
C GLU A 282 10.58 27.49 5.62
N VAL A 283 11.73 27.94 5.14
CA VAL A 283 12.33 29.21 5.57
C VAL A 283 11.77 30.39 4.80
N ALA A 284 11.24 30.19 3.59
CA ALA A 284 10.69 31.24 2.75
C ALA A 284 9.28 31.64 3.20
N LEU A 285 9.05 32.96 3.20
CA LEU A 285 7.74 33.58 3.43
C LEU A 285 7.26 34.19 2.10
N TYR A 286 6.34 33.51 1.43
CA TYR A 286 5.74 33.99 0.20
C TYR A 286 4.24 34.27 0.43
N ASN A 287 3.73 35.41 -0.06
CA ASN A 287 2.34 35.86 0.14
C ASN A 287 1.89 35.79 1.62
N ASN A 288 2.75 36.18 2.56
CA ASN A 288 2.55 36.11 4.01
C ASN A 288 2.28 34.70 4.55
N MET A 289 2.64 33.66 3.83
CA MET A 289 2.46 32.28 4.22
C MET A 289 3.76 31.48 4.16
N ILE A 290 3.93 30.58 5.15
CA ILE A 290 4.99 29.56 5.18
C ILE A 290 4.32 28.24 4.86
N TYR A 291 4.78 27.60 3.79
CA TYR A 291 4.21 26.35 3.29
C TYR A 291 4.91 25.19 3.96
N GLY A 292 4.21 24.54 4.90
CA GLY A 292 4.71 23.39 5.65
C GLY A 292 4.55 22.04 4.90
N LEU A 293 4.51 22.07 3.57
CA LEU A 293 4.46 20.90 2.70
C LEU A 293 5.68 20.86 1.79
N VAL A 294 6.05 19.65 1.35
CA VAL A 294 7.26 19.43 0.53
C VAL A 294 7.07 19.93 -0.91
N ALA A 295 5.90 19.69 -1.52
CA ALA A 295 5.65 20.01 -2.92
C ALA A 295 5.84 21.50 -3.25
N PRO A 296 5.27 22.47 -2.52
CA PRO A 296 5.58 23.90 -2.77
C PRO A 296 7.07 24.24 -2.64
N GLY A 297 7.78 23.58 -1.74
CA GLY A 297 9.24 23.76 -1.61
C GLY A 297 10.01 23.26 -2.84
N TYR A 298 9.54 22.23 -3.49
CA TYR A 298 10.14 21.71 -4.73
C TYR A 298 9.88 22.65 -5.92
N ASP A 299 8.71 23.26 -6.00
CA ASP A 299 8.41 24.30 -6.99
C ASP A 299 9.28 25.53 -6.76
N MET A 300 9.45 25.98 -5.52
CA MET A 300 10.36 27.06 -5.16
C MET A 300 11.80 26.76 -5.59
N ALA A 301 12.27 25.52 -5.42
CA ALA A 301 13.59 25.09 -5.83
C ALA A 301 13.76 25.18 -7.36
N ASP A 302 12.76 24.70 -8.11
CA ASP A 302 12.77 24.76 -9.58
C ASP A 302 12.78 26.21 -10.10
N ILE A 303 11.99 27.09 -9.48
CA ILE A 303 11.97 28.54 -9.79
C ILE A 303 13.33 29.17 -9.51
N ALA A 304 13.92 28.94 -8.34
CA ALA A 304 15.21 29.50 -8.00
C ALA A 304 16.33 29.06 -8.95
N VAL A 305 16.33 27.77 -9.37
CA VAL A 305 17.24 27.24 -10.39
C VAL A 305 17.04 27.99 -11.70
N SER A 306 15.80 28.14 -12.17
CA SER A 306 15.44 28.84 -13.40
C SER A 306 15.97 30.28 -13.40
N GLN A 307 15.79 31.02 -12.33
CA GLN A 307 16.26 32.40 -12.19
C GLN A 307 17.80 32.48 -12.19
N ILE A 308 18.50 31.65 -11.42
CA ILE A 308 19.96 31.65 -11.33
C ILE A 308 20.59 31.30 -12.68
N THR A 309 19.99 30.35 -13.41
CA THR A 309 20.48 29.91 -14.72
C THR A 309 20.05 30.81 -15.89
N GLY A 310 19.15 31.76 -15.61
CA GLY A 310 18.69 32.77 -16.60
C GLY A 310 17.60 32.29 -17.55
N TYR A 311 16.87 31.24 -17.19
CA TYR A 311 15.61 30.83 -17.83
C TYR A 311 14.46 31.49 -17.05
N ILE A 312 14.11 32.74 -17.42
CA ILE A 312 13.29 33.65 -16.57
C ILE A 312 11.77 33.30 -16.59
N ASP A 313 11.37 32.23 -17.20
CA ASP A 313 9.95 31.93 -17.52
C ASP A 313 9.14 31.34 -16.35
N LYS A 314 9.79 30.93 -15.25
CA LYS A 314 9.12 30.33 -14.09
C LYS A 314 8.95 31.32 -12.95
N THR A 315 7.73 31.43 -12.48
CA THR A 315 7.38 32.20 -11.28
C THR A 315 6.38 31.43 -10.43
N MET A 316 6.41 31.69 -9.13
CA MET A 316 5.44 31.12 -8.21
C MET A 316 4.04 31.66 -8.47
N VAL A 317 3.06 30.79 -8.47
CA VAL A 317 1.65 31.19 -8.62
C VAL A 317 1.10 31.82 -7.34
N ASP A 318 0.08 32.67 -7.47
CA ASP A 318 -0.52 33.32 -6.29
C ASP A 318 -1.29 32.37 -5.40
N HIS A 319 -1.84 31.32 -5.98
CA HIS A 319 -2.61 30.30 -5.24
C HIS A 319 -1.86 28.96 -5.27
N ILE A 320 -1.22 28.66 -4.15
CA ILE A 320 -0.45 27.43 -3.98
C ILE A 320 -1.37 26.31 -3.49
N ASP A 321 -1.28 25.17 -4.13
CA ASP A 321 -2.02 23.97 -3.73
C ASP A 321 -1.53 23.45 -2.37
N MET A 322 -2.44 23.40 -1.40
CA MET A 322 -2.22 22.88 -0.05
C MET A 322 -2.91 21.53 0.16
N SER A 323 -3.31 20.89 -0.92
CA SER A 323 -3.96 19.57 -0.86
C SER A 323 -3.06 18.52 -0.22
N THR A 324 -3.68 17.66 0.53
CA THR A 324 -3.00 16.57 1.24
C THR A 324 -3.73 15.26 1.02
N GLN A 325 -2.98 14.19 0.75
CA GLN A 325 -3.47 12.82 0.75
C GLN A 325 -2.48 11.96 1.54
N LEU A 326 -2.95 11.37 2.62
CA LEU A 326 -2.11 10.72 3.62
C LEU A 326 -2.73 9.40 4.04
N LYS A 327 -1.88 8.43 4.35
CA LYS A 327 -2.28 7.23 5.07
C LYS A 327 -1.77 7.32 6.52
N LEU A 328 -2.60 7.90 7.37
CA LEU A 328 -2.26 8.20 8.75
C LEU A 328 -2.67 7.04 9.66
N ILE A 329 -1.70 6.35 10.25
CA ILE A 329 -1.95 5.23 11.17
C ILE A 329 -2.93 4.18 10.56
N GLY A 330 -2.78 3.90 9.26
CA GLY A 330 -3.67 2.97 8.56
C GLY A 330 -5.04 3.55 8.17
N THR A 331 -5.32 4.81 8.49
CA THR A 331 -6.51 5.54 8.07
C THR A 331 -6.17 6.48 6.92
N GLU A 332 -6.93 6.42 5.86
CA GLU A 332 -6.79 7.34 4.73
C GLU A 332 -7.43 8.69 5.08
N VAL A 333 -6.68 9.77 4.87
CA VAL A 333 -7.13 11.15 5.08
C VAL A 333 -6.71 11.99 3.89
N ALA A 334 -7.65 12.69 3.29
CA ALA A 334 -7.36 13.62 2.21
C ALA A 334 -8.16 14.91 2.34
N SER A 335 -7.58 16.02 1.94
CA SER A 335 -8.29 17.29 1.79
C SER A 335 -7.69 18.12 0.66
N PHE A 336 -8.51 18.89 -0.03
CA PHE A 336 -8.11 19.74 -1.14
C PHE A 336 -9.01 20.97 -1.24
N GLY A 337 -8.48 22.01 -1.83
CA GLY A 337 -9.21 23.25 -2.09
C GLY A 337 -9.78 23.91 -0.83
N ASP A 338 -10.87 24.66 -0.98
CA ASP A 338 -11.59 25.31 0.12
C ASP A 338 -12.61 24.36 0.75
N ALA A 339 -12.10 23.41 1.51
CA ALA A 339 -12.91 22.35 2.14
C ALA A 339 -13.55 22.75 3.47
N LEU A 340 -13.08 23.85 4.09
CA LEU A 340 -13.47 24.25 5.45
C LEU A 340 -14.40 25.48 5.50
N SER A 341 -14.47 26.24 4.41
CA SER A 341 -15.33 27.45 4.38
C SER A 341 -16.80 27.07 4.50
N GLU A 342 -17.48 27.88 5.28
CA GLU A 342 -18.93 27.85 5.48
C GLU A 342 -19.48 29.24 5.15
N SER A 343 -19.98 29.43 3.94
CA SER A 343 -20.60 30.68 3.53
C SER A 343 -21.91 30.41 2.82
N SER A 344 -22.78 31.41 2.72
CA SER A 344 -24.05 31.30 2.02
C SER A 344 -23.92 31.11 0.50
N THR A 345 -22.72 31.23 -0.05
CA THR A 345 -22.38 31.04 -1.45
C THR A 345 -21.74 29.66 -1.71
N ILE A 346 -21.69 28.82 -0.70
CA ILE A 346 -21.13 27.46 -0.77
C ILE A 346 -22.21 26.47 -0.36
N ASP A 347 -22.49 25.51 -1.22
CA ASP A 347 -23.30 24.35 -0.87
C ASP A 347 -22.37 23.21 -0.41
N THR A 348 -22.72 22.60 0.73
CA THR A 348 -21.88 21.56 1.37
C THR A 348 -22.62 20.25 1.36
N ILE A 349 -22.02 19.25 0.70
CA ILE A 349 -22.54 17.89 0.61
C ILE A 349 -21.69 16.96 1.49
N VAL A 350 -22.35 16.26 2.43
CA VAL A 350 -21.67 15.38 3.40
C VAL A 350 -22.25 13.96 3.31
N TYR A 351 -21.33 13.00 3.22
CA TYR A 351 -21.63 11.59 3.41
C TYR A 351 -20.88 11.06 4.61
N GLU A 352 -21.62 10.56 5.60
CA GLU A 352 -21.06 9.94 6.80
C GLU A 352 -21.56 8.51 6.95
N ASN A 353 -20.64 7.57 7.16
CA ASN A 353 -20.97 6.19 7.47
C ASN A 353 -20.10 5.67 8.62
N LYS A 354 -20.60 5.86 9.85
CA LYS A 354 -19.89 5.43 11.08
C LYS A 354 -19.58 3.94 11.10
N ARG A 355 -20.47 3.10 10.56
CA ARG A 355 -20.27 1.65 10.52
C ARG A 355 -19.10 1.23 9.63
N LYS A 356 -18.87 1.95 8.51
CA LYS A 356 -17.74 1.73 7.62
C LYS A 356 -16.50 2.54 8.03
N GLY A 357 -16.67 3.51 8.92
CA GLY A 357 -15.63 4.46 9.29
C GLY A 357 -15.27 5.38 8.12
N VAL A 358 -16.25 5.89 7.38
CA VAL A 358 -16.06 6.74 6.20
C VAL A 358 -16.78 8.06 6.40
N TYR A 359 -16.04 9.14 6.14
CA TYR A 359 -16.56 10.50 6.07
C TYR A 359 -16.07 11.15 4.77
N LYS A 360 -16.99 11.71 3.99
CA LYS A 360 -16.69 12.47 2.77
C LYS A 360 -17.49 13.77 2.80
N ARG A 361 -16.81 14.88 2.55
CA ARG A 361 -17.40 16.20 2.41
C ARG A 361 -16.89 16.84 1.14
N ILE A 362 -17.77 17.45 0.36
CA ILE A 362 -17.40 18.34 -0.74
C ILE A 362 -18.10 19.68 -0.59
N ASN A 363 -17.41 20.74 -0.95
CA ASN A 363 -17.95 22.09 -1.07
C ASN A 363 -18.10 22.41 -2.56
N VAL A 364 -19.29 22.77 -2.97
CA VAL A 364 -19.62 23.20 -4.34
C VAL A 364 -20.09 24.64 -4.37
N SER A 365 -20.00 25.28 -5.53
CA SER A 365 -20.54 26.63 -5.71
C SER A 365 -22.07 26.64 -5.55
N GLU A 366 -22.68 27.77 -5.15
CA GLU A 366 -24.13 27.94 -4.96
C GLU A 366 -24.96 27.48 -6.17
N ASP A 367 -24.42 27.65 -7.37
CA ASP A 367 -25.06 27.20 -8.63
C ASP A 367 -24.82 25.72 -8.97
N GLY A 368 -24.11 24.99 -8.10
CA GLY A 368 -23.80 23.56 -8.28
C GLY A 368 -22.83 23.25 -9.42
N THR A 369 -22.18 24.25 -10.03
CA THR A 369 -21.40 24.07 -11.28
C THR A 369 -19.92 23.80 -11.03
N LYS A 370 -19.36 24.15 -9.86
CA LYS A 370 -17.94 24.06 -9.57
C LYS A 370 -17.65 23.37 -8.24
N LEU A 371 -16.68 22.46 -8.24
CA LEU A 371 -16.12 21.88 -7.03
C LEU A 371 -15.10 22.89 -6.41
N LEU A 372 -15.32 23.27 -5.15
CA LEU A 372 -14.50 24.24 -4.45
C LEU A 372 -13.48 23.61 -3.52
N GLY A 373 -13.77 22.42 -3.01
CA GLY A 373 -12.90 21.66 -2.13
C GLY A 373 -13.54 20.43 -1.56
N GLY A 374 -12.78 19.62 -0.82
CA GLY A 374 -13.31 18.39 -0.22
C GLY A 374 -12.43 17.80 0.87
N ILE A 375 -13.07 16.98 1.70
CA ILE A 375 -12.47 16.20 2.80
C ILE A 375 -12.90 14.75 2.63
N LEU A 376 -11.94 13.82 2.74
CA LEU A 376 -12.16 12.38 2.70
C LEU A 376 -11.43 11.74 3.89
N VAL A 377 -12.14 10.99 4.72
CA VAL A 377 -11.57 10.24 5.85
C VAL A 377 -12.05 8.80 5.80
N GLY A 378 -11.13 7.85 5.90
CA GLY A 378 -11.38 6.42 5.93
C GLY A 378 -11.47 5.73 4.57
N ASP A 379 -11.84 6.46 3.53
CA ASP A 379 -11.82 6.02 2.14
C ASP A 379 -11.50 7.24 1.26
N SER A 380 -10.31 7.26 0.69
CA SER A 380 -9.83 8.32 -0.21
C SER A 380 -9.71 7.88 -1.66
N SER A 381 -10.36 6.78 -2.05
CA SER A 381 -10.29 6.22 -3.41
C SER A 381 -10.69 7.23 -4.49
N ASP A 382 -11.64 8.12 -4.19
CA ASP A 382 -12.14 9.13 -5.13
C ASP A 382 -11.27 10.40 -5.16
N TYR A 383 -10.25 10.52 -4.30
CA TYR A 383 -9.46 11.74 -4.15
C TYR A 383 -8.88 12.24 -5.47
N ASN A 384 -8.22 11.38 -6.24
CA ASN A 384 -7.55 11.79 -7.47
C ASN A 384 -8.54 12.32 -8.50
N ALA A 385 -9.72 11.70 -8.63
CA ALA A 385 -10.77 12.15 -9.53
C ALA A 385 -11.34 13.50 -9.08
N LEU A 386 -11.70 13.64 -7.80
CA LEU A 386 -12.21 14.90 -7.24
C LEU A 386 -11.18 16.03 -7.34
N PHE A 387 -9.92 15.73 -7.07
CA PHE A 387 -8.84 16.70 -7.17
C PHE A 387 -8.61 17.19 -8.62
N GLN A 388 -8.74 16.29 -9.62
CA GLN A 388 -8.68 16.68 -11.02
C GLN A 388 -9.87 17.56 -11.41
N ILE A 389 -11.08 17.21 -11.01
CA ILE A 389 -12.29 18.03 -11.25
C ILE A 389 -12.10 19.43 -10.65
N TYR A 390 -11.56 19.52 -9.42
CA TYR A 390 -11.27 20.77 -8.76
C TYR A 390 -10.23 21.61 -9.52
N ASN A 391 -9.07 21.04 -9.86
CA ASN A 391 -7.95 21.74 -10.50
C ASN A 391 -8.26 22.20 -11.93
N THR A 392 -9.03 21.41 -12.66
CA THR A 392 -9.35 21.70 -14.06
C THR A 392 -10.66 22.48 -14.21
N ALA A 393 -11.34 22.77 -13.10
CA ALA A 393 -12.65 23.42 -13.06
C ALA A 393 -13.66 22.76 -14.03
N MET A 394 -13.62 21.43 -14.13
CA MET A 394 -14.58 20.68 -14.93
C MET A 394 -16.01 20.91 -14.43
N ALA A 395 -16.94 20.92 -15.38
CA ALA A 395 -18.36 21.01 -15.03
C ALA A 395 -18.80 19.79 -14.22
N LEU A 396 -19.55 20.04 -13.17
CA LEU A 396 -20.07 18.98 -12.30
C LEU A 396 -21.26 18.26 -12.96
N PRO A 397 -21.57 17.03 -12.54
CA PRO A 397 -22.82 16.36 -12.88
C PRO A 397 -24.02 17.15 -12.38
N GLU A 398 -25.22 16.91 -12.93
CA GLU A 398 -26.47 17.57 -12.54
C GLU A 398 -26.77 17.37 -11.04
N ASP A 399 -26.39 16.19 -10.51
CA ASP A 399 -26.46 15.86 -9.08
C ASP A 399 -25.03 15.76 -8.50
N PRO A 400 -24.44 16.84 -7.94
CA PRO A 400 -23.06 16.83 -7.43
C PRO A 400 -22.77 15.80 -6.33
N GLU A 401 -23.78 15.34 -5.60
CA GLU A 401 -23.64 14.26 -4.61
C GLU A 401 -23.17 12.93 -5.22
N ASP A 402 -23.37 12.70 -6.51
CA ASP A 402 -22.87 11.51 -7.19
C ASP A 402 -21.33 11.42 -7.18
N LEU A 403 -20.64 12.55 -7.01
CA LEU A 403 -19.19 12.60 -6.85
C LEU A 403 -18.69 11.84 -5.62
N ILE A 404 -19.49 11.71 -4.56
CA ILE A 404 -19.11 11.05 -3.31
C ILE A 404 -19.92 9.80 -3.00
N LEU A 405 -21.06 9.60 -3.70
CA LEU A 405 -21.93 8.42 -3.53
C LEU A 405 -21.69 7.36 -4.60
N GLY A 406 -21.01 7.71 -5.69
CA GLY A 406 -20.87 6.89 -6.90
C GLY A 406 -22.09 7.04 -7.83
N SER A 407 -21.86 7.00 -9.15
CA SER A 407 -22.93 7.22 -10.14
C SER A 407 -24.02 6.17 -10.02
N ARG A 408 -25.28 6.61 -10.01
CA ARG A 408 -26.48 5.75 -9.96
C ARG A 408 -26.74 4.99 -11.26
N GLY A 409 -25.93 5.24 -12.29
CA GLY A 409 -26.13 4.77 -13.67
C GLY A 409 -25.15 3.72 -14.22
N GLY A 410 -24.22 3.18 -13.44
CA GLY A 410 -23.40 2.03 -13.84
C GLY A 410 -22.12 2.33 -14.62
N ASP A 411 -21.80 3.58 -14.95
CA ASP A 411 -20.50 3.96 -15.52
C ASP A 411 -19.60 4.52 -14.41
N ASN A 412 -18.55 3.76 -14.04
CA ASN A 412 -17.77 3.99 -12.83
C ASN A 412 -16.64 5.04 -12.98
N SER A 413 -16.57 5.79 -14.08
CA SER A 413 -15.52 6.80 -14.25
C SER A 413 -16.03 8.20 -13.92
N LEU A 414 -15.61 8.76 -12.78
CA LEU A 414 -15.91 10.15 -12.39
C LEU A 414 -15.27 11.19 -13.33
N LEU A 415 -14.22 10.82 -14.08
CA LEU A 415 -13.44 11.71 -14.94
C LEU A 415 -13.79 11.62 -16.44
N GLY A 416 -14.61 10.64 -16.87
CA GLY A 416 -14.75 10.33 -18.29
C GLY A 416 -13.45 9.74 -18.88
N ASP A 417 -13.11 10.09 -20.12
CA ASP A 417 -11.85 9.64 -20.73
C ASP A 417 -10.67 10.48 -20.21
N VAL A 418 -9.60 9.83 -19.72
CA VAL A 418 -8.38 10.51 -19.24
C VAL A 418 -7.72 11.38 -20.32
N MET A 419 -8.02 11.13 -21.60
CA MET A 419 -7.54 11.95 -22.72
C MET A 419 -8.27 13.28 -22.84
N ASP A 420 -9.43 13.45 -22.25
CA ASP A 420 -10.20 14.71 -22.25
C ASP A 420 -9.66 15.74 -21.24
N LEU A 421 -8.80 15.32 -20.32
CA LEU A 421 -8.11 16.23 -19.41
C LEU A 421 -7.24 17.23 -20.19
N PRO A 422 -7.12 18.49 -19.79
CA PRO A 422 -6.21 19.45 -20.41
C PRO A 422 -4.74 19.04 -20.19
N ASP A 423 -3.84 19.47 -21.09
CA ASP A 423 -2.44 19.04 -21.08
C ASP A 423 -1.66 19.54 -19.85
N ASP A 424 -2.09 20.64 -19.25
CA ASP A 424 -1.55 21.21 -18.00
C ASP A 424 -2.13 20.55 -16.74
N ALA A 425 -3.11 19.66 -16.88
CA ALA A 425 -3.68 18.91 -15.74
C ALA A 425 -2.57 18.15 -15.01
N GLN A 426 -2.44 18.40 -13.71
CA GLN A 426 -1.42 17.81 -12.86
C GLN A 426 -1.80 16.38 -12.47
N ILE A 427 -1.08 15.40 -13.01
CA ILE A 427 -1.34 13.96 -12.78
C ILE A 427 -0.62 13.46 -11.54
N CYS A 428 0.61 13.89 -11.33
CA CYS A 428 1.39 13.55 -10.13
C CYS A 428 1.73 14.80 -9.33
N SER A 429 1.07 15.01 -8.20
CA SER A 429 1.32 16.17 -7.34
C SER A 429 2.66 16.08 -6.60
N CYS A 430 3.12 14.87 -6.24
CA CYS A 430 4.39 14.69 -5.52
C CYS A 430 5.62 15.11 -6.34
N GLU A 431 5.56 14.94 -7.66
CA GLU A 431 6.66 15.22 -8.60
C GLU A 431 6.29 16.32 -9.60
N SER A 432 5.15 16.99 -9.40
CA SER A 432 4.65 18.10 -10.26
C SER A 432 4.59 17.73 -11.75
N VAL A 433 4.08 16.52 -12.09
CA VAL A 433 4.02 16.00 -13.45
C VAL A 433 2.63 16.20 -14.04
N SER A 434 2.56 16.93 -15.19
CA SER A 434 1.32 17.16 -15.91
C SER A 434 0.99 16.03 -16.92
N LYS A 435 -0.28 15.97 -17.38
CA LYS A 435 -0.71 15.10 -18.49
C LYS A 435 0.16 15.32 -19.72
N GLY A 436 0.37 16.58 -20.12
CA GLY A 436 1.18 16.93 -21.28
C GLY A 436 2.62 16.41 -21.17
N ALA A 437 3.25 16.47 -19.98
CA ALA A 437 4.59 15.92 -19.78
C ALA A 437 4.62 14.39 -20.00
N ILE A 438 3.60 13.66 -19.54
CA ILE A 438 3.46 12.22 -19.78
C ILE A 438 3.23 11.94 -21.27
N CYS A 439 2.22 12.56 -21.88
CA CYS A 439 1.85 12.34 -23.27
C CYS A 439 3.00 12.73 -24.23
N ASN A 440 3.67 13.87 -24.02
CA ASN A 440 4.78 14.32 -24.84
C ASN A 440 5.97 13.36 -24.80
N SER A 441 6.28 12.78 -23.64
CA SER A 441 7.36 11.78 -23.51
C SER A 441 7.14 10.53 -24.37
N ILE A 442 5.89 10.25 -24.73
CA ILE A 442 5.52 9.13 -25.61
C ILE A 442 5.46 9.59 -27.07
N GLN A 443 4.91 10.79 -27.32
CA GLN A 443 4.73 11.35 -28.66
C GLN A 443 6.06 11.71 -29.34
N ASP A 444 7.04 12.18 -28.58
CA ASP A 444 8.40 12.47 -29.08
C ASP A 444 9.25 11.19 -29.29
N GLY A 445 8.69 10.00 -28.95
CA GLY A 445 9.33 8.72 -29.14
C GLY A 445 10.38 8.37 -28.09
N SER A 446 10.53 9.15 -27.02
CA SER A 446 11.49 8.91 -25.95
C SER A 446 11.03 7.89 -24.93
N CYS A 447 9.72 7.59 -24.85
CA CYS A 447 9.15 6.54 -24.02
C CYS A 447 8.16 5.68 -24.82
N ASN A 448 8.20 4.38 -24.63
CA ASN A 448 7.32 3.42 -25.31
C ASN A 448 6.49 2.57 -24.37
N ASP A 449 6.74 2.66 -23.08
CA ASP A 449 6.02 1.93 -22.02
C ASP A 449 5.90 2.73 -20.73
N LEU A 450 5.12 2.19 -19.79
CA LEU A 450 4.88 2.79 -18.48
C LEU A 450 6.17 2.95 -17.65
N GLY A 451 7.08 1.98 -17.72
CA GLY A 451 8.33 1.99 -16.96
C GLY A 451 9.26 3.12 -17.40
N GLU A 452 9.41 3.31 -18.72
CA GLU A 452 10.18 4.40 -19.31
C GLU A 452 9.58 5.77 -18.96
N VAL A 453 8.24 5.91 -19.01
CA VAL A 453 7.54 7.13 -18.60
C VAL A 453 7.76 7.43 -17.12
N ILE A 454 7.62 6.47 -16.23
CA ILE A 454 7.88 6.62 -14.79
C ILE A 454 9.36 6.99 -14.56
N SER A 455 10.28 6.31 -15.21
CA SER A 455 11.72 6.59 -15.07
C SER A 455 12.07 8.02 -15.47
N ARG A 456 11.49 8.51 -16.57
CA ARG A 456 11.76 9.84 -17.13
C ARG A 456 11.05 10.96 -16.37
N THR A 457 9.75 10.78 -16.10
CA THR A 457 8.90 11.82 -15.49
C THR A 457 8.89 11.79 -13.98
N LYS A 458 9.29 10.68 -13.35
CA LYS A 458 9.15 10.39 -11.92
C LYS A 458 7.69 10.29 -11.44
N ALA A 459 6.71 10.35 -12.34
CA ALA A 459 5.30 10.20 -11.96
C ALA A 459 5.06 8.84 -11.28
N GLY A 460 4.44 8.87 -10.10
CA GLY A 460 4.12 7.67 -9.34
C GLY A 460 5.26 7.09 -8.50
N THR A 461 6.44 7.74 -8.42
CA THR A 461 7.54 7.27 -7.59
C THR A 461 7.42 7.70 -6.12
N GLY A 462 6.69 8.79 -5.82
CA GLY A 462 6.40 9.25 -4.46
C GLY A 462 5.31 8.41 -3.79
N CYS A 463 4.15 8.98 -3.48
CA CYS A 463 3.03 8.30 -2.79
C CYS A 463 2.41 7.14 -3.60
N GLY A 464 2.65 7.06 -4.90
CA GLY A 464 2.14 6.01 -5.80
C GLY A 464 0.66 6.13 -6.18
N GLY A 465 -0.09 7.08 -5.63
CA GLY A 465 -1.53 7.24 -5.85
C GLY A 465 -1.92 7.52 -7.31
N CYS A 466 -1.07 8.20 -8.08
CA CYS A 466 -1.32 8.51 -9.48
C CYS A 466 -0.99 7.37 -10.47
N LYS A 467 -0.35 6.28 -10.06
CA LYS A 467 0.07 5.19 -10.96
C LYS A 467 -1.04 4.64 -11.87
N PRO A 468 -2.27 4.39 -11.40
CA PRO A 468 -3.34 3.93 -12.29
C PRO A 468 -3.63 4.93 -13.42
N MET A 469 -3.76 6.21 -13.10
CA MET A 469 -4.03 7.26 -14.07
C MET A 469 -2.86 7.48 -15.05
N VAL A 470 -1.62 7.38 -14.57
CA VAL A 470 -0.42 7.40 -15.44
C VAL A 470 -0.47 6.25 -16.44
N LYS A 471 -0.83 5.04 -15.99
CA LYS A 471 -0.98 3.87 -16.87
C LYS A 471 -2.07 4.10 -17.93
N ASP A 472 -3.24 4.58 -17.51
CA ASP A 472 -4.36 4.83 -18.42
C ASP A 472 -3.99 5.87 -19.49
N LEU A 473 -3.27 6.95 -19.12
CA LEU A 473 -2.75 7.95 -20.05
C LEU A 473 -1.71 7.38 -21.02
N VAL A 474 -0.80 6.55 -20.54
CA VAL A 474 0.20 5.88 -21.37
C VAL A 474 -0.51 4.99 -22.39
N ASP A 475 -1.41 4.14 -21.94
CA ASP A 475 -2.14 3.20 -22.77
C ASP A 475 -3.00 3.93 -23.82
N ALA A 476 -3.72 4.99 -23.43
CA ALA A 476 -4.54 5.81 -24.33
C ALA A 476 -3.68 6.57 -25.36
N THR A 477 -2.54 7.14 -24.92
CA THR A 477 -1.63 7.87 -25.82
C THR A 477 -1.00 6.93 -26.86
N LEU A 478 -0.55 5.74 -26.43
CA LEU A 478 0.01 4.74 -27.37
C LEU A 478 -1.04 4.29 -28.38
N LYS A 479 -2.28 4.03 -27.93
CA LYS A 479 -3.42 3.70 -28.84
C LYS A 479 -3.70 4.81 -29.84
N SER A 480 -3.69 6.09 -29.40
CA SER A 480 -3.92 7.23 -30.30
C SER A 480 -2.85 7.37 -31.39
N LEU A 481 -1.63 6.90 -31.11
CA LEU A 481 -0.51 6.84 -32.06
C LEU A 481 -0.53 5.59 -32.96
N GLY A 482 -1.57 4.74 -32.85
CA GLY A 482 -1.69 3.49 -33.59
C GLY A 482 -0.67 2.42 -33.16
N LYS A 483 -0.05 2.58 -31.98
CA LYS A 483 0.83 1.56 -31.38
C LYS A 483 -0.02 0.54 -30.64
N GLU A 484 0.28 -0.74 -30.83
CA GLU A 484 -0.33 -1.80 -30.02
C GLU A 484 0.14 -1.68 -28.57
N VAL A 485 -0.80 -1.52 -27.65
CA VAL A 485 -0.53 -1.59 -26.22
C VAL A 485 -0.45 -3.06 -25.83
N LYS A 486 0.77 -3.56 -25.68
CA LYS A 486 0.99 -4.91 -25.17
C LYS A 486 0.80 -4.90 -23.65
N ASP A 487 -0.20 -5.62 -23.17
CA ASP A 487 -0.39 -5.86 -21.73
C ASP A 487 0.62 -6.91 -21.25
N THR A 488 1.88 -6.50 -21.12
CA THR A 488 2.99 -7.38 -20.70
C THR A 488 2.96 -7.61 -19.18
N ILE A 489 3.45 -8.76 -18.72
CA ILE A 489 3.49 -9.06 -17.27
C ILE A 489 4.49 -8.19 -16.52
N CYS A 490 5.63 -7.83 -17.13
CA CYS A 490 6.66 -6.95 -16.58
C CYS A 490 7.68 -6.57 -17.67
N GLU A 491 8.67 -5.76 -17.33
CA GLU A 491 9.76 -5.35 -18.23
C GLU A 491 10.66 -6.50 -18.75
N HIS A 492 10.67 -7.66 -18.06
CA HIS A 492 11.48 -8.82 -18.45
C HIS A 492 10.84 -9.66 -19.54
N PHE A 493 9.54 -9.56 -19.79
CA PHE A 493 8.82 -10.30 -20.82
C PHE A 493 7.97 -9.39 -21.67
N GLU A 494 8.08 -9.50 -22.99
CA GLU A 494 7.25 -8.78 -23.97
C GLU A 494 5.90 -9.47 -24.22
N TYR A 495 5.50 -10.36 -23.33
CA TYR A 495 4.33 -11.20 -23.42
C TYR A 495 3.40 -10.99 -22.23
N ASN A 496 2.09 -11.12 -22.47
CA ASN A 496 1.10 -11.21 -21.40
C ASN A 496 1.05 -12.64 -20.82
N ARG A 497 0.25 -12.84 -19.77
CA ARG A 497 0.16 -14.14 -19.11
C ARG A 497 -0.37 -15.24 -20.04
N GLN A 498 -1.36 -14.93 -20.88
CA GLN A 498 -1.95 -15.91 -21.81
C GLN A 498 -0.94 -16.33 -22.87
N GLU A 499 -0.26 -15.37 -23.48
CA GLU A 499 0.79 -15.64 -24.47
C GLU A 499 1.91 -16.51 -23.88
N LEU A 500 2.35 -16.22 -22.64
CA LEU A 500 3.33 -17.05 -21.95
C LEU A 500 2.80 -18.44 -21.63
N PHE A 501 1.52 -18.58 -21.29
CA PHE A 501 0.88 -19.87 -21.09
C PHE A 501 0.96 -20.73 -22.36
N ASP A 502 0.59 -20.15 -23.48
CA ASP A 502 0.61 -20.82 -24.77
C ASP A 502 2.04 -21.17 -25.22
N ILE A 503 3.01 -20.28 -25.00
CA ILE A 503 4.44 -20.51 -25.29
C ILE A 503 4.99 -21.67 -24.43
N ILE A 504 4.78 -21.62 -23.12
CA ILE A 504 5.28 -22.65 -22.18
C ILE A 504 4.69 -24.02 -22.55
N LYS A 505 3.39 -24.05 -22.78
CA LYS A 505 2.67 -25.26 -23.18
C LYS A 505 3.18 -25.83 -24.50
N LEU A 506 3.29 -25.00 -25.55
CA LEU A 506 3.72 -25.39 -26.88
C LEU A 506 5.18 -25.90 -26.92
N LYS A 507 6.05 -25.25 -26.14
CA LYS A 507 7.49 -25.59 -26.09
C LYS A 507 7.81 -26.67 -25.06
N GLY A 508 6.92 -26.95 -24.12
CA GLY A 508 7.11 -27.95 -23.07
C GLY A 508 8.14 -27.55 -22.01
N TYR A 509 8.33 -26.21 -21.81
CA TYR A 509 9.29 -25.73 -20.82
C TYR A 509 8.83 -26.06 -19.39
N ARG A 510 9.79 -26.50 -18.57
CA ARG A 510 9.53 -26.89 -17.17
C ARG A 510 10.31 -26.07 -16.14
N LYS A 511 11.22 -25.19 -16.58
CA LYS A 511 12.02 -24.34 -15.70
C LYS A 511 11.85 -22.88 -16.08
N PHE A 512 11.87 -22.01 -15.07
CA PHE A 512 11.78 -20.56 -15.26
C PHE A 512 12.91 -20.04 -16.17
N ASP A 513 14.14 -20.51 -15.94
CA ASP A 513 15.32 -20.07 -16.71
C ASP A 513 15.19 -20.42 -18.20
N GLU A 514 14.59 -21.57 -18.55
CA GLU A 514 14.34 -21.94 -19.96
C GLU A 514 13.41 -20.95 -20.65
N VAL A 515 12.38 -20.45 -19.93
CA VAL A 515 11.46 -19.45 -20.47
C VAL A 515 12.13 -18.08 -20.58
N LEU A 516 12.89 -17.70 -19.54
CA LEU A 516 13.61 -16.42 -19.49
C LEU A 516 14.68 -16.33 -20.58
N ASP A 517 15.49 -17.35 -20.76
CA ASP A 517 16.59 -17.39 -21.74
C ASP A 517 16.10 -17.28 -23.19
N HIS A 518 14.92 -17.83 -23.50
CA HIS A 518 14.40 -17.86 -24.87
C HIS A 518 13.40 -16.73 -25.18
N TYR A 519 12.67 -16.24 -24.19
CA TYR A 519 11.55 -15.31 -24.38
C TYR A 519 11.59 -14.09 -23.45
N GLY A 520 12.55 -14.04 -22.55
CA GLY A 520 12.73 -12.93 -21.62
C GLY A 520 14.02 -12.17 -21.79
N LYS A 521 14.31 -11.28 -20.87
CA LYS A 521 15.57 -10.51 -20.76
C LYS A 521 15.92 -10.28 -19.28
N GLY A 522 17.24 -10.16 -19.01
CA GLY A 522 17.76 -9.94 -17.64
C GLY A 522 17.60 -11.19 -16.75
N ASP A 523 17.50 -10.98 -15.42
CA ASP A 523 17.47 -12.06 -14.41
C ASP A 523 16.05 -12.36 -13.87
N GLY A 524 15.01 -11.74 -14.46
CA GLY A 524 13.64 -11.82 -13.95
C GLY A 524 13.42 -11.02 -12.66
N CYS A 525 12.18 -10.91 -12.22
CA CYS A 525 11.77 -10.14 -11.03
C CYS A 525 10.69 -10.85 -10.22
N GLU A 526 10.33 -10.25 -9.07
CA GLU A 526 9.29 -10.74 -8.17
C GLU A 526 7.85 -10.71 -8.76
N ILE A 527 7.69 -10.24 -10.01
CA ILE A 527 6.43 -10.30 -10.75
C ILE A 527 6.43 -11.50 -11.69
N CYS A 528 7.43 -11.62 -12.57
CA CYS A 528 7.45 -12.67 -13.59
C CYS A 528 7.74 -14.07 -12.99
N LYS A 529 8.61 -14.19 -12.00
CA LYS A 529 8.90 -15.48 -11.35
C LYS A 529 7.63 -16.16 -10.81
N PRO A 530 6.79 -15.52 -9.96
CA PRO A 530 5.56 -16.14 -9.50
C PRO A 530 4.52 -16.37 -10.61
N VAL A 531 4.50 -15.53 -11.66
CA VAL A 531 3.56 -15.70 -12.78
C VAL A 531 3.91 -16.92 -13.61
N VAL A 532 5.18 -17.09 -13.99
CA VAL A 532 5.65 -18.25 -14.75
C VAL A 532 5.48 -19.53 -13.92
N ALA A 533 5.83 -19.50 -12.62
CA ALA A 533 5.57 -20.62 -11.71
C ALA A 533 4.08 -21.00 -11.66
N SER A 534 3.18 -19.98 -11.60
CA SER A 534 1.73 -20.22 -11.65
C SER A 534 1.28 -20.87 -12.96
N ILE A 535 1.85 -20.43 -14.08
CA ILE A 535 1.54 -21.02 -15.41
C ILE A 535 2.01 -22.48 -15.45
N MET A 536 3.23 -22.76 -15.09
CA MET A 536 3.79 -24.11 -15.08
C MET A 536 2.99 -25.03 -14.17
N ALA A 537 2.67 -24.59 -12.96
CA ALA A 537 1.82 -25.37 -12.04
C ALA A 537 0.39 -25.60 -12.56
N SER A 538 -0.09 -24.74 -13.46
CA SER A 538 -1.40 -24.89 -14.12
C SER A 538 -1.35 -25.79 -15.37
N ILE A 539 -0.16 -26.05 -15.93
CA ILE A 539 0.05 -26.94 -17.07
C ILE A 539 0.49 -28.34 -16.61
N TYR A 540 1.36 -28.41 -15.61
CA TYR A 540 2.00 -29.63 -15.13
C TYR A 540 1.62 -29.88 -13.67
N ALA A 541 0.96 -30.99 -13.39
CA ALA A 541 0.49 -31.33 -12.04
C ALA A 541 1.63 -31.69 -11.04
N ASP A 542 2.83 -31.97 -11.53
CA ASP A 542 3.98 -32.48 -10.79
C ASP A 542 5.02 -31.42 -10.39
N THR A 543 4.87 -30.16 -10.83
CA THR A 543 5.91 -29.15 -10.70
C THR A 543 6.01 -28.46 -9.35
N ALA A 544 4.99 -28.52 -8.50
CA ALA A 544 4.95 -27.75 -7.23
C ALA A 544 6.10 -28.08 -6.26
N ASN A 545 6.71 -29.25 -6.36
CA ASN A 545 7.84 -29.68 -5.54
C ASN A 545 9.21 -29.53 -6.21
N GLU A 546 9.25 -29.39 -7.54
CA GLU A 546 10.48 -29.46 -8.34
C GLU A 546 11.05 -28.08 -8.72
N GLU A 547 10.27 -27.00 -8.61
CA GLU A 547 10.66 -25.69 -9.11
C GLU A 547 11.44 -24.84 -8.11
N GLU A 548 12.45 -24.13 -8.61
CA GLU A 548 13.19 -23.09 -7.88
C GLU A 548 12.33 -21.84 -7.66
N VAL A 549 11.41 -21.53 -8.58
CA VAL A 549 10.47 -20.43 -8.49
C VAL A 549 9.09 -20.90 -8.05
N ILE A 550 8.45 -20.16 -7.15
CA ILE A 550 7.18 -20.52 -6.51
C ILE A 550 6.11 -19.46 -6.78
N GLN A 551 4.87 -19.89 -6.96
CA GLN A 551 3.71 -19.02 -7.12
C GLN A 551 3.37 -18.27 -5.82
N ASP A 552 3.56 -18.90 -4.68
CA ASP A 552 3.21 -18.37 -3.35
C ASP A 552 4.22 -18.92 -2.32
N SER A 553 4.73 -18.07 -1.41
CA SER A 553 5.71 -18.50 -0.39
C SER A 553 5.24 -19.68 0.48
N ASN A 554 3.92 -19.86 0.65
CA ASN A 554 3.35 -20.99 1.34
C ASN A 554 3.56 -22.32 0.59
N ASP A 555 3.73 -22.32 -0.73
CA ASP A 555 3.96 -23.53 -1.54
C ASP A 555 5.28 -24.20 -1.17
N LYS A 556 6.31 -23.42 -0.81
CA LYS A 556 7.61 -23.96 -0.37
C LYS A 556 7.49 -24.86 0.87
N PHE A 557 6.52 -24.58 1.74
CA PHE A 557 6.31 -25.31 2.98
C PHE A 557 5.11 -26.24 2.94
N LEU A 558 4.36 -26.27 1.85
CA LEU A 558 3.10 -27.04 1.68
C LEU A 558 2.12 -26.82 2.86
N ALA A 559 2.16 -25.63 3.45
CA ALA A 559 1.41 -25.19 4.63
C ALA A 559 1.31 -23.66 4.67
N ASN A 560 0.27 -23.10 5.29
CA ASN A 560 0.23 -21.64 5.48
C ASN A 560 1.14 -21.21 6.62
N ILE A 561 2.01 -20.26 6.33
CA ILE A 561 2.82 -19.53 7.33
C ILE A 561 1.87 -18.66 8.18
N GLN A 562 2.04 -18.70 9.48
CA GLN A 562 1.24 -17.95 10.44
C GLN A 562 2.05 -16.79 11.04
N ARG A 563 1.36 -15.75 11.54
CA ARG A 563 1.98 -14.53 12.09
C ARG A 563 3.05 -14.75 13.16
N ASN A 564 2.97 -15.86 13.88
CA ASN A 564 3.84 -16.22 15.00
C ASN A 564 4.95 -17.23 14.60
N GLY A 565 5.25 -17.37 13.31
CA GLY A 565 6.29 -18.27 12.82
C GLY A 565 5.95 -19.76 12.83
N THR A 566 4.71 -20.12 13.15
CA THR A 566 4.21 -21.49 13.04
C THR A 566 3.46 -21.71 11.72
N TYR A 567 2.96 -22.92 11.52
CA TYR A 567 2.30 -23.35 10.28
C TYR A 567 0.93 -23.94 10.56
N SER A 568 0.00 -23.84 9.59
CA SER A 568 -1.26 -24.59 9.63
C SER A 568 -1.16 -25.87 8.80
N VAL A 569 -1.79 -26.94 9.27
CA VAL A 569 -1.96 -28.18 8.52
C VAL A 569 -3.45 -28.42 8.29
N VAL A 570 -3.84 -28.60 7.03
CA VAL A 570 -5.24 -28.70 6.64
C VAL A 570 -5.44 -29.94 5.79
N PRO A 571 -5.89 -31.05 6.41
CA PRO A 571 -6.25 -32.28 5.68
C PRO A 571 -7.53 -32.05 4.87
N ARG A 572 -7.65 -32.75 3.74
CA ARG A 572 -8.84 -32.71 2.89
C ARG A 572 -9.98 -33.49 3.52
N ILE A 573 -11.16 -32.89 3.52
CA ILE A 573 -12.42 -33.48 3.95
C ILE A 573 -13.44 -33.19 2.83
N PRO A 574 -13.50 -34.03 1.78
CA PRO A 574 -14.31 -33.77 0.60
C PRO A 574 -15.78 -33.56 0.92
N GLY A 575 -16.37 -32.48 0.37
CA GLY A 575 -17.77 -32.17 0.63
C GLY A 575 -18.14 -31.90 2.09
N GLY A 576 -17.15 -31.88 3.00
CA GLY A 576 -17.37 -31.75 4.45
C GLY A 576 -17.83 -33.07 5.12
N GLU A 577 -17.85 -34.19 4.41
CA GLU A 577 -18.22 -35.50 4.96
C GLU A 577 -17.00 -36.19 5.59
N ILE A 578 -17.15 -36.69 6.81
CA ILE A 578 -16.10 -37.40 7.53
C ILE A 578 -16.65 -38.60 8.30
N THR A 579 -15.94 -39.73 8.26
CA THR A 579 -16.31 -40.92 9.04
C THR A 579 -15.90 -40.73 10.52
N PRO A 580 -16.58 -41.41 11.48
CA PRO A 580 -16.17 -41.38 12.88
C PRO A 580 -14.71 -41.79 13.11
N ASP A 581 -14.20 -42.78 12.41
CA ASP A 581 -12.80 -43.26 12.53
C ASP A 581 -11.81 -42.19 12.07
N LYS A 582 -12.07 -41.53 10.95
CA LYS A 582 -11.26 -40.39 10.48
C LYS A 582 -11.34 -39.20 11.43
N LEU A 583 -12.49 -38.92 12.05
CA LEU A 583 -12.63 -37.84 13.04
C LEU A 583 -11.81 -38.16 14.31
N ILE A 584 -11.78 -39.41 14.76
CA ILE A 584 -10.93 -39.85 15.87
C ILE A 584 -9.45 -39.66 15.51
N ALA A 585 -9.03 -40.10 14.32
CA ALA A 585 -7.65 -39.94 13.85
C ALA A 585 -7.20 -38.46 13.85
N LEU A 586 -8.06 -37.54 13.40
CA LEU A 586 -7.76 -36.10 13.51
C LEU A 586 -7.56 -35.65 14.96
N GLY A 587 -8.41 -36.11 15.87
CA GLY A 587 -8.29 -35.83 17.30
C GLY A 587 -6.98 -36.38 17.90
N GLU A 588 -6.57 -37.59 17.51
CA GLU A 588 -5.32 -38.21 17.96
C GLU A 588 -4.08 -37.47 17.43
N VAL A 589 -4.08 -37.08 16.15
CA VAL A 589 -3.01 -36.29 15.56
C VAL A 589 -2.92 -34.92 16.26
N GLY A 590 -4.05 -34.23 16.44
CA GLY A 590 -4.09 -32.96 17.18
C GLY A 590 -3.50 -33.07 18.59
N LYS A 591 -3.82 -34.14 19.34
CA LYS A 591 -3.27 -34.41 20.67
C LYS A 591 -1.79 -34.76 20.64
N LYS A 592 -1.37 -35.63 19.70
CA LYS A 592 0.02 -36.11 19.59
C LYS A 592 1.00 -34.96 19.38
N TYR A 593 0.64 -33.97 18.57
CA TYR A 593 1.49 -32.85 18.23
C TYR A 593 1.12 -31.56 18.99
N ASP A 594 0.16 -31.63 19.90
CA ASP A 594 -0.33 -30.51 20.73
C ASP A 594 -0.75 -29.30 19.89
N LEU A 595 -1.58 -29.55 18.85
CA LEU A 595 -2.02 -28.55 17.89
C LEU A 595 -3.34 -27.89 18.28
N TYR A 596 -3.46 -26.59 18.07
CA TYR A 596 -4.73 -25.89 18.15
C TYR A 596 -5.64 -26.32 17.00
N THR A 597 -6.81 -26.85 17.31
CA THR A 597 -7.73 -27.48 16.35
C THR A 597 -8.99 -26.65 16.19
N LYS A 598 -9.42 -26.38 14.94
CA LYS A 598 -10.63 -25.62 14.66
C LYS A 598 -11.37 -26.14 13.44
N ILE A 599 -12.70 -26.28 13.55
CA ILE A 599 -13.57 -26.41 12.38
C ILE A 599 -13.71 -25.03 11.74
N THR A 600 -13.37 -24.92 10.46
CA THR A 600 -13.37 -23.64 9.73
C THR A 600 -14.55 -23.54 8.78
N GLY A 601 -14.78 -22.34 8.23
CA GLY A 601 -15.87 -22.09 7.28
C GLY A 601 -15.80 -22.87 5.96
N GLY A 602 -14.72 -23.62 5.71
CA GLY A 602 -14.58 -24.53 4.59
C GLY A 602 -15.12 -25.94 4.83
N GLN A 603 -15.85 -26.19 5.93
CA GLN A 603 -16.34 -27.53 6.34
C GLN A 603 -15.21 -28.55 6.54
N ARG A 604 -14.09 -28.11 7.09
CA ARG A 604 -12.93 -28.97 7.36
C ARG A 604 -12.31 -28.64 8.71
N VAL A 605 -11.50 -29.55 9.23
CA VAL A 605 -10.73 -29.38 10.47
C VAL A 605 -9.35 -28.86 10.12
N ASP A 606 -9.00 -27.69 10.60
CA ASP A 606 -7.69 -27.08 10.40
C ASP A 606 -6.89 -27.17 11.70
N PHE A 607 -5.63 -27.57 11.62
CA PHE A 607 -4.66 -27.55 12.71
C PHE A 607 -3.77 -26.30 12.62
N PHE A 608 -3.47 -25.67 13.75
CA PHE A 608 -2.64 -24.48 13.85
C PHE A 608 -1.54 -24.66 14.88
N GLY A 609 -0.43 -23.95 14.73
CA GLY A 609 0.67 -23.95 15.69
C GLY A 609 1.71 -25.04 15.43
N ALA A 610 1.69 -25.70 14.28
CA ALA A 610 2.71 -26.69 13.92
C ALA A 610 4.06 -26.01 13.69
N ARG A 611 5.14 -26.61 14.20
CA ARG A 611 6.51 -26.18 13.87
C ARG A 611 6.93 -26.79 12.53
N LEU A 612 7.92 -26.17 11.89
CA LEU A 612 8.44 -26.59 10.59
C LEU A 612 8.86 -28.08 10.61
N ASP A 613 9.61 -28.49 11.62
CA ASP A 613 10.11 -29.87 11.79
C ASP A 613 9.03 -30.91 12.07
N GLN A 614 7.84 -30.47 12.49
CA GLN A 614 6.70 -31.34 12.73
C GLN A 614 5.87 -31.61 11.47
N LEU A 615 5.93 -30.75 10.46
CA LEU A 615 5.06 -30.84 9.28
C LEU A 615 5.12 -32.21 8.60
N PRO A 616 6.28 -32.77 8.22
CA PRO A 616 6.34 -34.07 7.56
C PRO A 616 5.82 -35.23 8.44
N LYS A 617 6.05 -35.15 9.75
CA LYS A 617 5.58 -36.15 10.73
C LYS A 617 4.06 -36.12 10.85
N ILE A 618 3.46 -34.92 10.88
CA ILE A 618 2.02 -34.73 10.91
C ILE A 618 1.39 -35.25 9.60
N TRP A 619 1.97 -34.92 8.45
CA TRP A 619 1.49 -35.40 7.15
C TRP A 619 1.53 -36.93 7.06
N LYS A 620 2.63 -37.53 7.55
CA LYS A 620 2.74 -38.97 7.56
C LYS A 620 1.62 -39.64 8.37
N ASP A 621 1.36 -39.16 9.59
CA ASP A 621 0.29 -39.68 10.42
C ASP A 621 -1.10 -39.49 9.77
N LEU A 622 -1.33 -38.35 9.10
CA LEU A 622 -2.57 -38.08 8.38
C LEU A 622 -2.72 -38.99 7.16
N ILE A 623 -1.66 -39.17 6.37
CA ILE A 623 -1.66 -40.02 5.17
C ILE A 623 -1.89 -41.49 5.58
N ASP A 624 -1.24 -41.98 6.66
CA ASP A 624 -1.42 -43.34 7.18
C ASP A 624 -2.88 -43.61 7.63
N ASN A 625 -3.64 -42.53 7.93
CA ASN A 625 -5.08 -42.57 8.25
C ASN A 625 -5.99 -42.20 7.06
N GLY A 626 -5.47 -42.21 5.84
CA GLY A 626 -6.24 -42.01 4.61
C GLY A 626 -6.65 -40.55 4.35
N PHE A 627 -5.88 -39.58 4.85
CA PHE A 627 -6.01 -38.17 4.48
C PHE A 627 -4.97 -37.79 3.44
N GLU A 628 -5.25 -36.70 2.74
CA GLU A 628 -4.33 -36.06 1.82
C GLU A 628 -4.35 -34.52 2.01
N SER A 629 -3.48 -33.83 1.32
CA SER A 629 -3.41 -32.36 1.39
C SER A 629 -4.74 -31.70 0.99
N GLY A 630 -5.26 -30.82 1.83
CA GLY A 630 -6.40 -29.96 1.52
C GLY A 630 -6.03 -28.74 0.69
N HIS A 631 -4.77 -28.63 0.20
CA HIS A 631 -4.27 -27.53 -0.62
C HIS A 631 -4.65 -26.16 -0.07
N ALA A 632 -4.67 -25.99 1.26
CA ALA A 632 -5.01 -24.72 1.91
C ALA A 632 -3.91 -23.64 1.77
N TYR A 633 -2.84 -23.95 1.08
CA TYR A 633 -1.72 -23.11 0.67
C TYR A 633 -1.74 -22.90 -0.85
N GLY A 634 -0.97 -21.98 -1.35
CA GLY A 634 -0.91 -21.67 -2.78
C GLY A 634 -2.22 -21.16 -3.40
N LYS A 635 -2.27 -21.11 -4.70
CA LYS A 635 -3.44 -20.71 -5.50
C LYS A 635 -4.08 -21.93 -6.16
N SER A 636 -4.95 -22.61 -5.44
CA SER A 636 -5.57 -23.89 -5.85
C SER A 636 -7.03 -24.00 -5.43
N LEU A 637 -7.69 -25.10 -5.80
CA LEU A 637 -9.00 -25.44 -5.26
C LEU A 637 -8.89 -25.68 -3.75
N ARG A 638 -9.71 -24.96 -2.98
CA ARG A 638 -9.72 -25.01 -1.51
C ARG A 638 -10.69 -26.03 -0.95
N THR A 639 -11.92 -26.00 -1.41
CA THR A 639 -13.01 -26.85 -0.93
C THR A 639 -14.23 -26.71 -1.83
N VAL A 640 -15.05 -27.74 -1.88
CA VAL A 640 -16.42 -27.70 -2.42
C VAL A 640 -17.37 -27.96 -1.26
N LYS A 641 -18.04 -26.91 -0.76
CA LYS A 641 -19.00 -27.04 0.32
C LYS A 641 -20.24 -27.82 -0.12
N SER A 642 -20.81 -28.62 0.77
CA SER A 642 -22.11 -29.24 0.58
C SER A 642 -23.12 -28.81 1.65
N CYS A 643 -24.40 -28.92 1.35
CA CYS A 643 -25.42 -29.07 2.39
C CYS A 643 -25.67 -30.59 2.64
N VAL A 644 -26.60 -30.92 3.50
CA VAL A 644 -26.87 -32.34 3.87
C VAL A 644 -27.62 -33.14 2.80
N GLY A 645 -27.97 -32.56 1.65
CA GLY A 645 -28.58 -33.23 0.51
C GLY A 645 -30.02 -33.75 0.73
N SER A 646 -30.56 -34.40 -0.30
CA SER A 646 -31.89 -34.97 -0.26
C SER A 646 -32.00 -36.16 0.69
N THR A 647 -30.90 -36.88 0.94
CA THR A 647 -30.87 -38.03 1.86
C THR A 647 -31.28 -37.66 3.29
N TRP A 648 -30.87 -36.48 3.77
CA TRP A 648 -31.09 -36.05 5.15
C TRP A 648 -32.06 -34.88 5.30
N CYS A 649 -32.27 -34.11 4.24
CA CYS A 649 -33.12 -32.90 4.29
C CYS A 649 -34.43 -33.12 3.52
N ARG A 650 -35.54 -32.96 4.21
CA ARG A 650 -36.89 -33.05 3.60
C ARG A 650 -37.16 -32.04 2.46
N TYR A 651 -36.35 -30.96 2.37
CA TYR A 651 -36.44 -29.97 1.32
C TYR A 651 -35.41 -30.18 0.20
N GLY A 652 -34.52 -31.15 0.37
CA GLY A 652 -33.52 -31.48 -0.66
C GLY A 652 -34.21 -31.96 -1.93
N MET A 653 -33.82 -31.38 -3.06
CA MET A 653 -34.28 -31.76 -4.40
C MET A 653 -33.36 -32.85 -4.98
N ASP A 654 -32.04 -32.76 -4.64
CA ASP A 654 -31.05 -33.75 -5.10
C ASP A 654 -29.94 -33.95 -4.05
N GLU A 655 -29.09 -34.95 -4.27
CA GLU A 655 -28.01 -35.35 -3.34
C GLU A 655 -26.78 -34.50 -3.52
N SER A 656 -26.63 -33.50 -2.69
CA SER A 656 -25.55 -32.51 -2.79
C SER A 656 -24.22 -32.97 -2.20
N VAL A 657 -24.22 -33.97 -1.28
CA VAL A 657 -22.98 -34.40 -0.61
C VAL A 657 -22.12 -35.18 -1.57
N SER A 658 -22.68 -36.24 -2.17
CA SER A 658 -21.96 -37.08 -3.14
C SER A 658 -21.47 -36.29 -4.34
N PHE A 659 -22.28 -35.35 -4.85
CA PHE A 659 -21.88 -34.53 -5.97
C PHE A 659 -20.80 -33.48 -5.59
N ALA A 660 -20.83 -32.91 -4.39
CA ALA A 660 -19.77 -32.06 -3.91
C ALA A 660 -18.44 -32.81 -3.73
N ILE A 661 -18.50 -34.05 -3.24
CA ILE A 661 -17.34 -34.94 -3.12
C ILE A 661 -16.76 -35.22 -4.52
N GLU A 662 -17.58 -35.60 -5.49
CA GLU A 662 -17.18 -35.86 -6.87
C GLU A 662 -16.46 -34.66 -7.50
N LEU A 663 -17.02 -33.44 -7.36
CA LEU A 663 -16.41 -32.22 -7.85
C LEU A 663 -15.11 -31.89 -7.12
N GLU A 664 -15.05 -32.07 -5.80
CA GLU A 664 -13.83 -31.78 -5.03
C GLU A 664 -12.71 -32.77 -5.36
N GLU A 665 -13.03 -34.07 -5.47
CA GLU A 665 -12.08 -35.12 -5.88
C GLU A 665 -11.57 -34.91 -7.31
N ARG A 666 -12.43 -34.43 -8.23
CA ARG A 666 -12.02 -34.13 -9.59
C ARG A 666 -11.03 -33.00 -9.69
N TYR A 667 -11.28 -31.89 -8.97
CA TYR A 667 -10.47 -30.65 -9.11
C TYR A 667 -9.44 -30.46 -8.00
N LYS A 668 -9.25 -31.44 -7.11
CA LYS A 668 -8.21 -31.35 -6.07
C LYS A 668 -6.83 -31.15 -6.70
N GLY A 669 -6.03 -30.27 -6.10
CA GLY A 669 -4.70 -29.92 -6.62
C GLY A 669 -4.68 -28.99 -7.84
N LEU A 670 -5.83 -28.67 -8.43
CA LEU A 670 -5.90 -27.75 -9.58
C LEU A 670 -5.31 -26.38 -9.22
N ARG A 671 -4.19 -26.01 -9.85
CA ARG A 671 -3.53 -24.72 -9.70
C ARG A 671 -4.16 -23.69 -10.64
N SER A 672 -4.25 -22.43 -10.18
CA SER A 672 -4.99 -21.38 -10.87
C SER A 672 -4.43 -20.00 -10.56
N PRO A 673 -4.76 -18.94 -11.30
CA PRO A 673 -4.30 -17.58 -11.02
C PRO A 673 -4.64 -17.08 -9.60
N HIS A 674 -5.77 -17.53 -9.04
CA HIS A 674 -6.18 -17.28 -7.67
C HIS A 674 -6.88 -18.50 -7.07
N LYS A 675 -6.98 -18.60 -5.73
CA LYS A 675 -7.70 -19.69 -5.06
C LYS A 675 -9.14 -19.84 -5.55
N ILE A 676 -9.59 -21.08 -5.79
CA ILE A 676 -10.94 -21.44 -6.22
C ILE A 676 -11.70 -22.05 -5.05
N LYS A 677 -12.99 -21.76 -4.97
CA LYS A 677 -13.94 -22.34 -4.02
C LYS A 677 -15.22 -22.74 -4.73
N GLY A 678 -15.75 -23.91 -4.44
CA GLY A 678 -17.03 -24.39 -4.92
C GLY A 678 -18.08 -24.54 -3.82
N GLY A 679 -19.32 -24.76 -4.24
CA GLY A 679 -20.43 -25.08 -3.34
C GLY A 679 -21.57 -25.80 -4.06
N VAL A 680 -22.13 -26.84 -3.45
CA VAL A 680 -23.26 -27.62 -3.98
C VAL A 680 -24.39 -27.58 -2.97
N SER A 681 -25.51 -26.97 -3.35
CA SER A 681 -26.75 -26.88 -2.54
C SER A 681 -27.82 -27.82 -3.10
N GLY A 682 -28.34 -28.71 -2.28
CA GLY A 682 -29.38 -29.67 -2.66
C GLY A 682 -30.76 -29.05 -2.90
N CYS A 683 -30.92 -27.73 -2.81
CA CYS A 683 -32.12 -26.97 -3.18
C CYS A 683 -31.86 -25.48 -3.20
N ILE A 684 -32.84 -24.68 -3.65
CA ILE A 684 -32.81 -23.22 -3.78
C ILE A 684 -32.63 -22.44 -2.46
N ARG A 685 -32.67 -23.10 -1.29
CA ARG A 685 -32.38 -22.47 0.02
C ARG A 685 -30.90 -22.19 0.24
N GLU A 686 -30.05 -22.77 -0.57
CA GLU A 686 -28.64 -22.40 -0.68
C GLU A 686 -27.81 -22.53 0.60
N CYS A 687 -28.04 -23.57 1.39
CA CYS A 687 -27.34 -23.80 2.66
C CYS A 687 -25.83 -24.01 2.51
N ALA A 688 -25.31 -24.35 1.33
CA ALA A 688 -23.87 -24.42 1.01
C ALA A 688 -23.29 -23.08 0.51
N GLU A 689 -24.09 -22.01 0.45
CA GLU A 689 -23.70 -20.67 -0.01
C GLU A 689 -23.10 -20.72 -1.44
N ALA A 690 -23.74 -21.47 -2.35
CA ALA A 690 -23.23 -21.76 -3.69
C ALA A 690 -23.00 -20.47 -4.50
N ARG A 691 -23.96 -19.49 -4.46
CA ARG A 691 -23.85 -18.23 -5.21
C ARG A 691 -22.83 -17.23 -4.70
N CYS A 692 -22.09 -17.52 -3.64
CA CYS A 692 -20.98 -16.69 -3.19
C CYS A 692 -19.61 -17.35 -3.41
N LYS A 693 -19.55 -18.35 -4.30
CA LYS A 693 -18.35 -19.12 -4.63
C LYS A 693 -17.92 -18.88 -6.08
N ASP A 694 -16.68 -19.25 -6.41
CA ASP A 694 -16.16 -19.16 -7.77
C ASP A 694 -16.96 -20.03 -8.76
N PHE A 695 -17.49 -21.17 -8.28
CA PHE A 695 -18.57 -21.91 -8.92
C PHE A 695 -19.57 -22.43 -7.89
N GLY A 696 -20.82 -22.47 -8.24
CA GLY A 696 -21.92 -22.91 -7.40
C GLY A 696 -22.93 -23.74 -8.16
N VAL A 697 -23.36 -24.85 -7.55
CA VAL A 697 -24.34 -25.78 -8.13
C VAL A 697 -25.53 -25.88 -7.21
N ILE A 698 -26.74 -25.66 -7.74
CA ILE A 698 -27.97 -25.65 -6.94
C ILE A 698 -28.99 -26.60 -7.59
N ALA A 699 -29.47 -27.55 -6.84
CA ALA A 699 -30.49 -28.48 -7.31
C ALA A 699 -31.85 -27.79 -7.48
N VAL A 700 -32.47 -28.07 -8.61
CA VAL A 700 -33.80 -27.59 -8.99
C VAL A 700 -34.62 -28.78 -9.56
N GLU A 701 -35.90 -28.55 -9.83
CA GLU A 701 -36.70 -29.56 -10.54
C GLU A 701 -36.13 -29.80 -11.93
N GLY A 702 -35.76 -31.04 -12.22
CA GLY A 702 -35.20 -31.45 -13.53
C GLY A 702 -33.68 -31.42 -13.64
N GLY A 703 -32.93 -31.10 -12.58
CA GLY A 703 -31.47 -31.16 -12.62
C GLY A 703 -30.80 -30.09 -11.76
N TRP A 704 -29.68 -29.58 -12.24
CA TRP A 704 -28.87 -28.61 -11.55
C TRP A 704 -28.79 -27.26 -12.31
N ASN A 705 -28.84 -26.18 -11.55
CA ASN A 705 -28.43 -24.86 -12.05
C ASN A 705 -26.96 -24.61 -11.71
N LEU A 706 -26.15 -24.27 -12.72
CA LEU A 706 -24.74 -23.95 -12.57
C LEU A 706 -24.52 -22.45 -12.57
N TYR A 707 -23.95 -21.93 -11.49
CA TYR A 707 -23.57 -20.54 -11.31
C TYR A 707 -22.04 -20.41 -11.25
N VAL A 708 -21.49 -19.33 -11.82
CA VAL A 708 -20.05 -19.08 -11.84
C VAL A 708 -19.70 -17.64 -11.45
N CYS A 709 -18.45 -17.41 -11.09
CA CYS A 709 -17.89 -16.07 -10.84
C CYS A 709 -18.47 -15.33 -9.64
N GLY A 710 -18.85 -16.04 -8.58
CA GLY A 710 -19.22 -15.42 -7.30
C GLY A 710 -18.02 -15.10 -6.40
N ASN A 711 -18.21 -14.19 -5.47
CA ASN A 711 -17.24 -13.81 -4.46
C ASN A 711 -17.92 -13.47 -3.13
N GLY A 712 -17.55 -14.16 -2.05
CA GLY A 712 -18.00 -13.88 -0.68
C GLY A 712 -16.97 -13.12 0.17
N GLY A 713 -15.98 -12.46 -0.46
CA GLY A 713 -14.93 -11.69 0.21
C GLY A 713 -15.32 -10.25 0.56
N ALA A 714 -14.32 -9.36 0.67
CA ALA A 714 -14.52 -7.95 1.03
C ALA A 714 -15.46 -7.20 0.05
N ASN A 715 -15.37 -7.55 -1.23
CA ASN A 715 -16.29 -7.05 -2.27
C ASN A 715 -17.20 -8.22 -2.71
N PRO A 716 -18.33 -8.45 -2.05
CA PRO A 716 -19.20 -9.58 -2.38
C PRO A 716 -19.88 -9.38 -3.74
N LYS A 717 -19.89 -10.46 -4.53
CA LYS A 717 -20.62 -10.53 -5.80
C LYS A 717 -21.36 -11.87 -5.85
N HIS A 718 -22.64 -11.85 -6.24
CA HIS A 718 -23.35 -13.11 -6.54
C HIS A 718 -22.82 -13.73 -7.81
N ALA A 719 -22.68 -15.06 -7.81
CA ALA A 719 -22.36 -15.84 -9.00
C ALA A 719 -23.49 -15.72 -10.03
N GLU A 720 -23.12 -15.66 -11.29
CA GLU A 720 -24.03 -15.51 -12.40
C GLU A 720 -24.40 -16.88 -12.99
N LEU A 721 -25.63 -17.00 -13.47
CA LEU A 721 -26.17 -18.25 -14.00
C LEU A 721 -25.56 -18.57 -15.36
N LEU A 722 -24.79 -19.67 -15.43
CA LEU A 722 -24.18 -20.18 -16.67
C LEU A 722 -25.13 -21.12 -17.42
N ALA A 723 -25.71 -22.09 -16.70
CA ALA A 723 -26.64 -23.07 -17.31
C ALA A 723 -27.72 -23.48 -16.31
N GLU A 724 -28.88 -23.90 -16.83
CA GLU A 724 -30.07 -24.32 -16.07
C GLU A 724 -30.46 -25.75 -16.33
N GLN A 725 -30.97 -26.43 -15.30
CA GLN A 725 -31.61 -27.76 -15.40
C GLN A 725 -30.78 -28.78 -16.16
N ILE A 726 -29.46 -28.85 -15.89
CA ILE A 726 -28.52 -29.78 -16.51
C ILE A 726 -28.20 -30.94 -15.57
N ASP A 727 -27.81 -32.09 -16.15
CA ASP A 727 -27.39 -33.27 -15.39
C ASP A 727 -25.93 -33.13 -14.86
N ASN A 728 -25.52 -34.08 -14.00
CA ASN A 728 -24.19 -34.08 -13.37
C ASN A 728 -23.05 -34.10 -14.40
N GLU A 729 -23.15 -34.87 -15.46
CA GLU A 729 -22.11 -34.98 -16.49
C GLU A 729 -21.94 -33.64 -17.23
N THR A 730 -23.06 -32.97 -17.55
CA THR A 730 -23.06 -31.67 -18.20
C THR A 730 -22.51 -30.57 -17.26
N VAL A 731 -22.82 -30.63 -15.95
CA VAL A 731 -22.21 -29.72 -14.96
C VAL A 731 -20.70 -29.87 -14.96
N ILE A 732 -20.18 -31.08 -14.87
CA ILE A 732 -18.74 -31.36 -14.87
C ILE A 732 -18.10 -30.84 -16.16
N LYS A 733 -18.70 -31.13 -17.28
CA LYS A 733 -18.23 -30.72 -18.61
C LYS A 733 -18.13 -29.20 -18.72
N TYR A 734 -19.15 -28.45 -18.28
CA TYR A 734 -19.13 -27.01 -18.34
C TYR A 734 -18.16 -26.41 -17.29
N LEU A 735 -17.98 -27.06 -16.14
CA LEU A 735 -16.97 -26.66 -15.16
C LEU A 735 -15.54 -26.89 -15.67
N ASP A 736 -15.26 -28.01 -16.33
CA ASP A 736 -13.96 -28.28 -16.96
C ASP A 736 -13.58 -27.13 -17.92
N ARG A 737 -14.48 -26.78 -18.81
CA ARG A 737 -14.28 -25.70 -19.80
C ARG A 737 -14.14 -24.34 -19.13
N PHE A 738 -15.02 -24.02 -18.20
CA PHE A 738 -15.00 -22.75 -17.47
C PHE A 738 -13.69 -22.56 -16.69
N LEU A 739 -13.29 -23.56 -15.90
CA LEU A 739 -12.09 -23.47 -15.06
C LEU A 739 -10.83 -23.38 -15.91
N MET A 740 -10.71 -24.16 -16.98
CA MET A 740 -9.56 -24.10 -17.88
C MET A 740 -9.52 -22.79 -18.65
N PHE A 741 -10.65 -22.29 -19.13
CA PHE A 741 -10.72 -21.00 -19.81
C PHE A 741 -10.31 -19.85 -18.88
N TYR A 742 -10.78 -19.86 -17.63
CA TYR A 742 -10.33 -18.93 -16.61
C TYR A 742 -8.82 -19.05 -16.31
N ILE A 743 -8.29 -20.25 -16.17
CA ILE A 743 -6.86 -20.48 -15.90
C ILE A 743 -5.98 -19.93 -17.03
N ARG A 744 -6.42 -20.08 -18.29
CA ARG A 744 -5.67 -19.59 -19.46
C ARG A 744 -5.70 -18.06 -19.59
N THR A 745 -6.85 -17.45 -19.35
CA THR A 745 -7.12 -16.05 -19.76
C THR A 745 -7.09 -15.03 -18.64
N ALA A 746 -7.20 -15.43 -17.37
CA ALA A 746 -7.19 -14.51 -16.26
C ALA A 746 -5.79 -13.91 -15.99
N ALA A 747 -5.75 -12.64 -15.56
CA ALA A 747 -4.53 -11.97 -15.15
C ALA A 747 -3.97 -12.57 -13.83
N PRO A 748 -2.68 -12.31 -13.49
CA PRO A 748 -2.10 -12.79 -12.25
C PRO A 748 -2.90 -12.30 -11.02
N LEU A 749 -3.15 -13.22 -10.08
CA LEU A 749 -3.90 -12.98 -8.82
C LEU A 749 -5.35 -12.49 -9.02
N GLU A 750 -5.91 -12.64 -10.19
CA GLU A 750 -7.27 -12.22 -10.50
C GLU A 750 -8.30 -13.28 -10.09
N ARG A 751 -9.34 -12.86 -9.35
CA ARG A 751 -10.49 -13.70 -8.99
C ARG A 751 -11.46 -13.85 -10.15
N THR A 752 -12.15 -14.97 -10.21
CA THR A 752 -13.18 -15.25 -11.23
C THR A 752 -14.21 -14.15 -11.38
N ALA A 753 -14.65 -13.52 -10.28
CA ALA A 753 -15.60 -12.42 -10.30
C ALA A 753 -15.07 -11.19 -11.02
N LYS A 754 -13.82 -10.77 -10.72
CA LYS A 754 -13.16 -9.64 -11.40
C LYS A 754 -12.84 -9.95 -12.86
N TRP A 755 -12.43 -11.19 -13.13
CA TRP A 755 -12.15 -11.65 -14.48
C TRP A 755 -13.39 -11.55 -15.37
N LEU A 756 -14.57 -11.99 -14.86
CA LEU A 756 -15.82 -11.89 -15.59
C LEU A 756 -16.22 -10.44 -15.88
N ASP A 757 -15.99 -9.52 -14.93
CA ASP A 757 -16.29 -8.09 -15.09
C ASP A 757 -15.47 -7.43 -16.22
N LYS A 758 -14.29 -7.97 -16.52
CA LYS A 758 -13.41 -7.50 -17.60
C LYS A 758 -13.69 -8.14 -18.95
N LEU A 759 -14.41 -9.26 -18.98
CA LEU A 759 -14.77 -9.92 -20.25
C LEU A 759 -15.83 -9.09 -20.97
N GLU A 760 -15.50 -8.60 -22.15
CA GLU A 760 -16.47 -7.93 -23.01
C GLU A 760 -17.64 -8.87 -23.34
N GLY A 761 -18.87 -8.47 -23.00
CA GLY A 761 -20.04 -9.32 -23.08
C GLY A 761 -20.32 -10.17 -21.81
N GLY A 762 -19.44 -10.15 -20.82
CA GLY A 762 -19.65 -10.78 -19.50
C GLY A 762 -20.09 -12.23 -19.54
N ILE A 763 -21.10 -12.58 -18.76
CA ILE A 763 -21.65 -13.96 -18.70
C ILE A 763 -22.22 -14.40 -20.07
N GLY A 764 -22.72 -13.47 -20.90
CA GLY A 764 -23.19 -13.77 -22.24
C GLY A 764 -22.07 -14.34 -23.10
N TYR A 765 -20.93 -13.67 -23.13
CA TYR A 765 -19.74 -14.14 -23.84
C TYR A 765 -19.23 -15.48 -23.29
N LEU A 766 -19.20 -15.62 -21.97
CA LEU A 766 -18.78 -16.87 -21.35
C LEU A 766 -19.68 -18.06 -21.75
N LYS A 767 -20.99 -17.86 -21.90
CA LYS A 767 -21.92 -18.85 -22.44
C LYS A 767 -21.61 -19.24 -23.88
N GLU A 768 -21.28 -18.28 -24.74
CA GLU A 768 -20.89 -18.54 -26.13
C GLU A 768 -19.62 -19.42 -26.18
N VAL A 769 -18.63 -19.15 -25.33
CA VAL A 769 -17.38 -19.90 -25.27
C VAL A 769 -17.59 -21.31 -24.67
N VAL A 770 -18.15 -21.37 -23.44
CA VAL A 770 -18.22 -22.63 -22.66
C VAL A 770 -19.29 -23.59 -23.21
N ILE A 771 -20.45 -23.06 -23.59
CA ILE A 771 -21.61 -23.89 -24.00
C ILE A 771 -21.63 -24.07 -25.51
N LYS A 772 -21.45 -22.99 -26.30
CA LYS A 772 -21.63 -23.01 -27.76
C LYS A 772 -20.34 -23.20 -28.56
N ASP A 773 -19.18 -23.22 -27.88
CA ASP A 773 -17.87 -23.38 -28.51
C ASP A 773 -17.56 -22.34 -29.61
N SER A 774 -17.91 -21.09 -29.36
CA SER A 774 -17.73 -20.01 -30.34
C SER A 774 -16.27 -19.77 -30.75
N LEU A 775 -15.30 -20.22 -29.93
CA LEU A 775 -13.86 -20.12 -30.18
C LEU A 775 -13.24 -21.41 -30.75
N GLY A 776 -13.98 -22.52 -30.79
CA GLY A 776 -13.46 -23.84 -31.21
C GLY A 776 -12.42 -24.44 -30.23
N LEU A 777 -12.50 -24.06 -28.92
CA LEU A 777 -11.52 -24.46 -27.90
C LEU A 777 -11.99 -25.58 -26.98
N VAL A 778 -13.24 -26.00 -27.06
CA VAL A 778 -13.88 -26.87 -26.08
C VAL A 778 -13.16 -28.20 -25.93
N GLU A 779 -12.79 -28.85 -27.04
CA GLU A 779 -12.09 -30.16 -27.02
C GLU A 779 -10.70 -29.98 -26.33
N GLU A 780 -10.00 -28.90 -26.62
CA GLU A 780 -8.68 -28.61 -26.02
C GLU A 780 -8.80 -28.39 -24.51
N LEU A 781 -9.77 -27.57 -24.06
CA LEU A 781 -10.00 -27.28 -22.63
C LEU A 781 -10.35 -28.54 -21.83
N GLU A 782 -11.17 -29.42 -22.41
CA GLU A 782 -11.55 -30.71 -21.79
C GLU A 782 -10.33 -31.66 -21.68
N VAL A 783 -9.49 -31.74 -22.74
CA VAL A 783 -8.28 -32.58 -22.73
C VAL A 783 -7.25 -32.05 -21.73
N GLU A 784 -7.06 -30.75 -21.63
CA GLU A 784 -6.17 -30.14 -20.62
C GLU A 784 -6.63 -30.47 -19.19
N MET A 785 -7.92 -30.27 -18.89
CA MET A 785 -8.46 -30.61 -17.58
C MET A 785 -8.30 -32.09 -17.28
N ALA A 786 -8.63 -32.96 -18.24
CA ALA A 786 -8.48 -34.40 -18.05
C ALA A 786 -7.02 -34.81 -17.78
N THR A 787 -6.07 -34.17 -18.43
CA THR A 787 -4.64 -34.40 -18.20
C THR A 787 -4.21 -33.99 -16.79
N LEU A 788 -4.64 -32.84 -16.31
CA LEU A 788 -4.34 -32.38 -14.93
C LEU A 788 -4.96 -33.28 -13.88
N VAL A 789 -6.21 -33.70 -14.09
CA VAL A 789 -6.92 -34.63 -13.18
C VAL A 789 -6.22 -35.96 -13.13
N HIS A 790 -5.79 -36.50 -14.29
CA HIS A 790 -5.13 -37.81 -14.37
C HIS A 790 -3.74 -37.81 -13.72
N ASN A 791 -2.99 -36.75 -13.88
CA ASN A 791 -1.61 -36.66 -13.39
C ASN A 791 -1.49 -36.14 -11.94
N PHE A 792 -2.60 -35.82 -11.27
CA PHE A 792 -2.58 -35.34 -9.90
C PHE A 792 -1.93 -36.37 -8.95
N GLN A 793 -1.01 -35.85 -8.11
CA GLN A 793 -0.43 -36.58 -6.98
C GLN A 793 -0.43 -35.65 -5.74
N CYS A 794 -0.69 -36.25 -4.57
CA CYS A 794 -0.70 -35.49 -3.32
C CYS A 794 0.72 -35.01 -2.99
N GLU A 795 0.89 -33.71 -2.92
CA GLU A 795 2.20 -33.06 -2.67
C GLU A 795 2.80 -33.46 -1.33
N TRP A 796 1.99 -33.71 -0.30
CA TRP A 796 2.49 -34.25 0.97
C TRP A 796 3.09 -35.63 0.83
N THR A 797 2.41 -36.51 0.05
CA THR A 797 2.91 -37.86 -0.20
C THR A 797 4.22 -37.85 -0.98
N GLN A 798 4.33 -36.99 -1.99
CA GLN A 798 5.59 -36.80 -2.73
C GLN A 798 6.68 -36.27 -1.80
N ALA A 799 6.39 -35.24 -1.01
CA ALA A 799 7.40 -34.60 -0.15
C ALA A 799 7.99 -35.57 0.89
N ILE A 800 7.17 -36.41 1.53
CA ILE A 800 7.67 -37.38 2.53
C ILE A 800 8.48 -38.53 1.94
N GLN A 801 8.41 -38.77 0.61
CA GLN A 801 9.14 -39.80 -0.09
C GLN A 801 10.47 -39.28 -0.70
N ASP A 802 10.68 -38.00 -0.77
CA ASP A 802 11.85 -37.34 -1.37
C ASP A 802 12.77 -36.74 -0.29
N GLU A 803 13.99 -37.30 -0.18
CA GLU A 803 14.98 -36.86 0.83
C GLU A 803 15.46 -35.42 0.60
N GLU A 804 15.52 -34.94 -0.63
CA GLU A 804 15.92 -33.55 -0.94
C GLU A 804 14.83 -32.56 -0.53
N ILE A 805 13.57 -32.87 -0.82
CA ILE A 805 12.42 -32.07 -0.38
C ILE A 805 12.34 -32.05 1.14
N MET A 806 12.60 -33.19 1.80
CA MET A 806 12.58 -33.30 3.26
C MET A 806 13.60 -32.38 3.95
N LYS A 807 14.71 -32.02 3.31
CA LYS A 807 15.70 -31.08 3.86
C LYS A 807 15.12 -29.69 4.11
N ARG A 808 14.06 -29.27 3.39
CA ARG A 808 13.37 -27.99 3.58
C ARG A 808 12.71 -27.85 4.96
N PHE A 809 12.42 -28.99 5.60
CA PHE A 809 11.72 -29.08 6.88
C PHE A 809 12.68 -29.32 8.07
N ASN A 810 13.98 -29.29 7.84
CA ASN A 810 14.96 -29.34 8.91
C ASN A 810 15.03 -27.98 9.64
N HIS A 811 15.36 -28.02 10.91
CA HIS A 811 15.57 -26.83 11.71
C HIS A 811 16.76 -26.01 11.15
N PHE A 812 16.65 -24.70 11.09
CA PHE A 812 17.69 -23.81 10.53
C PHE A 812 19.00 -23.78 11.32
N LEU A 813 18.96 -24.18 12.57
CA LEU A 813 20.12 -24.22 13.44
C LEU A 813 20.63 -25.66 13.51
N ASN A 814 21.94 -25.86 13.55
CA ASN A 814 22.57 -27.15 13.83
C ASN A 814 22.31 -27.60 15.28
N SER A 815 21.06 -27.57 15.69
CA SER A 815 20.60 -27.89 17.04
C SER A 815 19.25 -28.58 16.98
N ASP A 816 19.08 -29.66 17.74
CA ASP A 816 17.81 -30.36 17.94
C ASP A 816 16.95 -29.68 19.03
N GLU A 817 17.42 -28.59 19.62
CA GLU A 817 16.70 -27.87 20.68
C GLU A 817 15.50 -27.09 20.09
N PRO A 818 14.39 -26.98 20.81
CA PRO A 818 13.26 -26.17 20.40
C PRO A 818 13.64 -24.69 20.19
N ASP A 819 13.02 -24.02 19.22
CA ASP A 819 13.20 -22.60 18.98
C ASP A 819 12.62 -21.79 20.15
N ASP A 820 13.47 -21.12 20.92
CA ASP A 820 13.10 -20.31 22.08
C ASP A 820 12.22 -19.09 21.72
N ASN A 821 12.17 -18.70 20.45
CA ASN A 821 11.28 -17.65 19.96
C ASN A 821 9.83 -18.12 19.81
N LEU A 822 9.59 -19.44 19.79
CA LEU A 822 8.26 -20.02 19.73
C LEU A 822 7.73 -20.34 21.14
N VAL A 823 7.23 -19.34 21.83
CA VAL A 823 6.59 -19.48 23.15
C VAL A 823 5.11 -19.82 22.97
N PHE A 824 4.61 -20.84 23.70
CA PHE A 824 3.23 -21.26 23.66
C PHE A 824 2.50 -20.92 24.97
N VAL A 825 1.23 -20.55 24.84
CA VAL A 825 0.35 -20.23 25.98
C VAL A 825 -0.96 -21.02 25.87
N PRO A 826 -1.59 -21.38 27.00
CA PRO A 826 -2.89 -22.03 26.97
C PRO A 826 -3.99 -21.06 26.53
N LEU A 827 -4.89 -21.54 25.69
CA LEU A 827 -6.08 -20.81 25.23
C LEU A 827 -7.24 -21.79 25.02
N ARG A 828 -8.33 -21.66 25.82
CA ARG A 828 -9.51 -22.51 25.73
C ARG A 828 -9.16 -24.01 25.72
N ASP A 829 -8.39 -24.44 26.75
CA ASP A 829 -7.91 -25.82 26.94
C ASP A 829 -7.06 -26.38 25.78
N GLN A 830 -6.53 -25.50 24.95
CA GLN A 830 -5.61 -25.82 23.86
C GLN A 830 -4.33 -24.96 23.97
N LYS A 831 -3.28 -25.36 23.24
CA LYS A 831 -2.01 -24.64 23.14
C LYS A 831 -2.01 -23.72 21.94
N MET A 832 -1.70 -22.46 22.17
CA MET A 832 -1.60 -21.44 21.12
C MET A 832 -0.22 -20.79 21.15
N PRO A 833 0.43 -20.56 20.00
CA PRO A 833 1.64 -19.77 19.96
C PRO A 833 1.35 -18.34 20.45
N LYS A 834 2.21 -17.85 21.34
CA LYS A 834 2.15 -16.46 21.81
C LYS A 834 2.42 -15.53 20.65
N LEU A 835 1.57 -14.54 20.43
CA LEU A 835 1.79 -13.54 19.41
C LEU A 835 3.03 -12.71 19.78
N TRP A 836 3.87 -12.45 18.81
CA TRP A 836 4.91 -11.44 18.92
C TRP A 836 4.24 -10.07 19.06
N LYS A 837 4.69 -9.29 20.01
CA LYS A 837 4.16 -7.94 20.24
C LYS A 837 4.75 -6.96 19.23
#